data_c30aa7e6d2d0f71eb4809bf50fd352b8
#
_entry.id   c30aa7e6d2d0f71eb4809bf50fd352b8
#
_cell.length_a   1.000
_cell.length_b   1.000
_cell.length_c   1.000
_cell.angle_alpha   90.00
_cell.angle_beta   90.00
_cell.angle_gamma   90.00
#
_symmetry.space_group_name_H-M   'P 1'
#
loop_
_entity.id
_entity.type
_entity.pdbx_description
1 polymer ?
#
loop_
_entity_poly.entity_id
_entity_poly.type
_entity_poly.pdbx_seq_one_letter_code
_entity_poly.pdbx_strand_id
1 'polypeptide(L)'
;MASSCCACNTSFHSRICDMACTTAFSHVARAMALRMFSRIARLPAIRTGLPLPIGLVLGQELIHPPRMASRIRISTLSFGHFARLETRLHPPTEEHALCHALTTASIATEAPSPSDSATYDAGKIQVHFFGYKVLEGLEPVRKRPGMYIGSTGPRGLHHLVYEVLDNAIDEVQAGYATNVDVVLYADGSVGITDNGRGIPTDEHPVTGKSALETVLTVLHAGGKFGGESSGYTVSGGLHGVGVSVVNALSERLEVTVWRDGQEYKQTFQRGKPVANLFSCKIPNGDSSRTGTYVRFLPDSQIFTSTTSFDYNTIGGRLREVAFLNPEVTITLKQEDEDPEKVRFSEYHFAGGLVEYVVWLNQDKVRLHEPISIRSEKDGITVDVALQWCSDAYSETLLGYANSVRTSDGGTHLDGLKAAVTRTLNNLGRKTKALKEKDENLSGEHAREGLTCIVSVLVPNPEFEGQTKTRLGNPEVRKIVEQAVQELVTEYLECHPETLDAILEKAIQAYKAAMAAKTARELIRRKNLLKTSRLPGKLADCTCSDPRFSEIFIVEGESAGGSAKQGRDRLYQAILPLKGKILNVERKDDAAIYKNEEIQKLILALGLGVKGEDFNKDALRYHKIIILTDADVDGAHIRTLLLTFFFRYQRSLFEDGFIYVGVPPLYKVERGKQIHYCFNDDDLKKLLRTFPSNASYNLQRFKGLGEMMPLQLWETTLNPAQRMLKLLTLEDAAEASLMFSLLMGDKVEPRKELIRSSAPRVKLEQLDV
;
A
#
# COMPACT_ATOMS: atom_id res chain seq x y z
N MET A 1 62.63 -34.79 3.82
CA MET A 1 62.84 -35.24 2.45
C MET A 1 61.51 -35.47 1.83
N ALA A 2 61.31 -34.83 0.69
CA ALA A 2 60.31 -34.95 -0.34
C ALA A 2 58.87 -34.51 0.10
N SER A 3 58.36 -33.33 -0.14
CA SER A 3 58.18 -32.43 -1.34
C SER A 3 57.62 -33.13 -2.57
N SER A 4 56.50 -32.57 -2.94
CA SER A 4 55.92 -32.33 -4.28
C SER A 4 54.75 -33.21 -4.75
N CYS A 5 53.86 -32.45 -5.35
CA CYS A 5 52.75 -32.80 -6.25
C CYS A 5 51.36 -33.08 -5.66
N CYS A 6 50.54 -32.06 -5.65
CA CYS A 6 49.23 -32.11 -6.25
C CYS A 6 48.64 -30.67 -6.40
N ALA A 7 49.04 -30.03 -7.46
CA ALA A 7 48.28 -28.93 -8.05
C ALA A 7 47.67 -29.46 -9.36
N CYS A 8 46.38 -29.77 -9.35
CA CYS A 8 45.49 -29.78 -10.51
C CYS A 8 44.12 -30.40 -10.10
N ASN A 9 43.08 -29.65 -10.28
CA ASN A 9 41.66 -30.02 -10.28
C ASN A 9 40.79 -29.25 -9.28
N THR A 10 40.79 -27.94 -9.36
CA THR A 10 39.74 -27.12 -8.76
C THR A 10 38.89 -26.29 -9.76
N SER A 11 39.20 -26.41 -11.08
CA SER A 11 38.48 -25.57 -12.07
C SER A 11 37.29 -26.32 -12.75
N PHE A 12 37.15 -27.62 -12.59
CA PHE A 12 36.07 -28.38 -13.25
C PHE A 12 34.83 -28.51 -12.37
N HIS A 13 34.97 -28.55 -11.06
CA HIS A 13 33.84 -28.66 -10.13
C HIS A 13 33.09 -27.33 -9.94
N SER A 14 33.75 -26.16 -10.09
CA SER A 14 33.08 -24.85 -9.98
C SER A 14 32.19 -24.57 -11.20
N ARG A 15 32.57 -25.04 -12.41
CA ARG A 15 31.75 -24.85 -13.62
C ARG A 15 30.52 -25.76 -13.67
N ILE A 16 30.57 -26.95 -13.08
CA ILE A 16 29.43 -27.85 -13.00
C ILE A 16 28.44 -27.37 -11.92
N CYS A 17 28.92 -26.81 -10.81
CA CYS A 17 28.08 -26.20 -9.80
C CYS A 17 27.38 -24.91 -10.31
N ASP A 18 28.07 -24.08 -11.08
CA ASP A 18 27.49 -22.89 -11.66
C ASP A 18 26.46 -23.21 -12.76
N MET A 19 26.68 -24.24 -13.57
CA MET A 19 25.69 -24.70 -14.56
C MET A 19 24.48 -25.37 -13.89
N ALA A 20 24.68 -26.18 -12.85
CA ALA A 20 23.59 -26.81 -12.10
C ALA A 20 22.79 -25.76 -11.28
N CYS A 21 23.47 -24.75 -10.73
CA CYS A 21 22.78 -23.62 -10.07
C CYS A 21 21.98 -22.77 -11.06
N THR A 22 22.49 -22.52 -12.27
CA THR A 22 21.77 -21.72 -13.28
C THR A 22 20.53 -22.42 -13.81
N THR A 23 20.59 -23.75 -14.01
CA THR A 23 19.43 -24.55 -14.43
C THR A 23 18.39 -24.71 -13.32
N ALA A 24 18.81 -24.98 -12.09
CA ALA A 24 17.90 -25.01 -10.93
C ALA A 24 17.25 -23.65 -10.67
N PHE A 25 17.97 -22.54 -10.90
CA PHE A 25 17.47 -21.18 -10.78
C PHE A 25 16.35 -20.89 -11.78
N SER A 26 16.44 -21.41 -13.01
CA SER A 26 15.43 -21.22 -14.03
C SER A 26 14.11 -21.94 -13.69
N HIS A 27 14.20 -23.14 -13.10
CA HIS A 27 13.01 -23.92 -12.73
C HIS A 27 12.28 -23.37 -11.50
N VAL A 28 13.02 -22.79 -10.55
CA VAL A 28 12.44 -22.15 -9.35
C VAL A 28 11.81 -20.83 -9.67
N ALA A 29 12.41 -20.02 -10.53
CA ALA A 29 11.80 -18.79 -11.01
C ALA A 29 10.45 -19.06 -11.69
N ARG A 30 10.32 -20.20 -12.40
CA ARG A 30 9.06 -20.62 -13.03
C ARG A 30 8.02 -21.10 -12.01
N ALA A 31 8.41 -21.95 -11.06
CA ALA A 31 7.51 -22.42 -9.99
C ALA A 31 7.04 -21.29 -9.08
N MET A 32 7.86 -20.24 -8.90
CA MET A 32 7.54 -19.07 -8.07
C MET A 32 6.84 -17.97 -8.82
N ALA A 33 7.19 -17.72 -10.07
CA ALA A 33 6.35 -16.90 -10.93
C ALA A 33 4.93 -17.49 -10.98
N LEU A 34 4.79 -18.80 -11.08
CA LEU A 34 3.50 -19.48 -11.01
C LEU A 34 2.83 -19.35 -9.63
N ARG A 35 3.57 -19.23 -8.52
CA ARG A 35 3.00 -19.02 -7.19
C ARG A 35 2.67 -17.56 -6.88
N MET A 36 3.52 -16.63 -7.27
CA MET A 36 3.14 -15.22 -7.30
C MET A 36 1.89 -15.05 -8.17
N PHE A 37 1.84 -15.74 -9.32
CA PHE A 37 0.67 -15.72 -10.22
C PHE A 37 -0.52 -16.52 -9.69
N SER A 38 -0.38 -17.58 -8.92
CA SER A 38 -1.53 -18.30 -8.35
C SER A 38 -2.11 -17.59 -7.13
N ARG A 39 -1.33 -16.85 -6.36
CA ARG A 39 -1.83 -15.96 -5.30
C ARG A 39 -2.35 -14.63 -5.86
N ILE A 40 -1.69 -14.05 -6.86
CA ILE A 40 -2.15 -12.87 -7.60
C ILE A 40 -3.31 -13.23 -8.56
N ALA A 41 -3.39 -14.45 -9.07
CA ALA A 41 -4.43 -14.91 -10.01
C ALA A 41 -5.76 -15.33 -9.33
N ARG A 42 -5.90 -15.18 -8.03
CA ARG A 42 -7.21 -15.29 -7.34
C ARG A 42 -8.03 -14.01 -7.40
N LEU A 43 -7.51 -12.94 -8.03
CA LEU A 43 -8.29 -11.75 -8.33
C LEU A 43 -9.04 -11.93 -9.65
N PRO A 44 -10.32 -11.53 -9.75
CA PRO A 44 -11.14 -11.76 -10.94
C PRO A 44 -10.54 -11.03 -12.14
N ALA A 45 -10.42 -11.74 -13.26
CA ALA A 45 -10.12 -11.14 -14.54
C ALA A 45 -11.22 -10.13 -14.88
N ILE A 46 -10.88 -8.87 -15.02
CA ILE A 46 -11.80 -7.85 -15.53
C ILE A 46 -12.00 -8.17 -17.01
N ARG A 47 -13.05 -8.92 -17.32
CA ARG A 47 -13.63 -8.99 -18.66
C ARG A 47 -14.39 -7.69 -18.87
N THR A 48 -13.86 -6.79 -19.66
CA THR A 48 -14.63 -5.70 -20.27
C THR A 48 -15.46 -6.30 -21.42
N GLY A 49 -16.60 -6.86 -21.08
CA GLY A 49 -17.61 -7.29 -22.03
C GLY A 49 -18.96 -6.96 -21.45
N LEU A 50 -19.58 -5.91 -21.98
CA LEU A 50 -20.99 -5.60 -21.73
C LEU A 50 -21.84 -6.77 -22.24
N PRO A 51 -22.75 -7.34 -21.45
CA PRO A 51 -23.75 -8.25 -21.96
C PRO A 51 -24.91 -7.43 -22.57
N LEU A 52 -25.17 -7.64 -23.85
CA LEU A 52 -26.46 -7.31 -24.45
C LEU A 52 -27.48 -8.36 -24.00
N PRO A 53 -28.68 -7.99 -23.59
CA PRO A 53 -29.73 -8.95 -23.30
C PRO A 53 -30.37 -9.47 -24.60
N ILE A 54 -30.41 -10.79 -24.73
CA ILE A 54 -31.24 -11.49 -25.72
C ILE A 54 -32.66 -11.59 -25.18
N GLY A 55 -33.61 -11.13 -25.96
CA GLY A 55 -35.03 -11.30 -25.67
C GLY A 55 -35.90 -10.97 -26.84
N LEU A 56 -36.14 -11.97 -27.68
CA LEU A 56 -37.33 -12.31 -28.49
C LEU A 56 -38.23 -11.20 -29.07
N VAL A 57 -38.22 -11.08 -30.42
CA VAL A 57 -39.21 -11.50 -31.46
C VAL A 57 -40.45 -10.65 -31.68
N LEU A 58 -40.59 -10.28 -32.96
CA LEU A 58 -41.77 -9.97 -33.80
C LEU A 58 -42.32 -8.54 -33.84
N GLY A 59 -42.36 -8.04 -35.06
CA GLY A 59 -43.37 -7.07 -35.52
C GLY A 59 -42.83 -5.97 -36.43
N GLN A 60 -43.05 -6.15 -37.71
CA GLN A 60 -42.86 -5.20 -38.82
C GLN A 60 -43.51 -3.84 -38.53
N GLU A 61 -42.86 -2.73 -38.88
CA GLU A 61 -43.31 -1.86 -39.99
C GLU A 61 -42.39 -0.63 -40.16
N LEU A 62 -42.21 -0.30 -41.41
CA LEU A 62 -41.53 0.84 -41.99
C LEU A 62 -42.18 2.17 -41.59
N ILE A 63 -41.37 3.24 -41.39
CA ILE A 63 -41.61 4.57 -41.97
C ILE A 63 -40.30 5.42 -41.77
N HIS A 64 -39.92 6.09 -42.88
CA HIS A 64 -38.77 6.97 -43.04
C HIS A 64 -38.95 8.40 -42.44
N PRO A 65 -37.88 9.21 -42.35
CA PRO A 65 -37.71 10.36 -41.43
C PRO A 65 -38.15 11.72 -42.01
N PRO A 66 -38.04 12.79 -41.27
CA PRO A 66 -37.44 13.98 -41.89
C PRO A 66 -36.36 14.70 -41.06
N ARG A 67 -35.44 15.26 -41.83
CA ARG A 67 -34.40 16.19 -41.51
C ARG A 67 -34.94 17.47 -40.86
N MET A 68 -34.17 18.04 -39.92
CA MET A 68 -33.98 19.51 -39.89
C MET A 68 -32.64 19.87 -39.28
N ALA A 69 -31.90 20.64 -40.03
CA ALA A 69 -30.64 21.30 -39.67
C ALA A 69 -30.94 22.65 -39.01
N SER A 70 -30.14 23.03 -38.01
CA SER A 70 -29.97 24.44 -37.72
C SER A 70 -28.53 24.70 -37.33
N ARG A 71 -27.91 25.53 -38.18
CA ARG A 71 -26.56 26.12 -38.03
C ARG A 71 -26.55 27.15 -36.90
N ILE A 72 -25.52 27.14 -36.10
CA ILE A 72 -25.08 28.34 -35.36
C ILE A 72 -23.62 28.58 -35.70
N ARG A 73 -23.37 29.80 -36.20
CA ARG A 73 -22.05 30.36 -36.56
C ARG A 73 -21.30 30.79 -35.31
N ILE A 74 -20.01 30.49 -35.27
CA ILE A 74 -19.05 31.13 -34.37
C ILE A 74 -18.27 32.13 -35.19
N SER A 75 -18.31 33.41 -34.82
CA SER A 75 -17.46 34.47 -35.34
C SER A 75 -16.20 34.64 -34.47
N THR A 76 -15.11 34.55 -35.15
CA THR A 76 -13.76 34.94 -34.69
C THR A 76 -13.62 36.45 -34.60
N LEU A 77 -12.97 36.95 -33.57
CA LEU A 77 -12.31 38.26 -33.58
C LEU A 77 -10.94 38.16 -32.91
N SER A 78 -9.93 38.46 -33.69
CA SER A 78 -8.53 38.66 -33.35
C SER A 78 -8.27 40.15 -33.02
N PHE A 79 -7.25 40.43 -32.24
CA PHE A 79 -6.32 41.57 -32.20
C PHE A 79 -5.62 41.57 -30.84
N GLY A 80 -4.34 41.64 -30.62
CA GLY A 80 -3.23 42.18 -31.36
C GLY A 80 -2.43 43.09 -30.43
N HIS A 81 -1.15 42.70 -30.19
CA HIS A 81 0.02 43.54 -29.90
C HIS A 81 0.03 44.61 -28.78
N PHE A 82 1.02 44.57 -27.94
CA PHE A 82 2.10 45.53 -27.58
C PHE A 82 2.63 45.25 -26.16
N ALA A 83 3.83 44.91 -25.98
CA ALA A 83 5.13 45.59 -25.87
C ALA A 83 5.62 45.74 -24.41
N ARG A 84 6.83 45.28 -24.23
CA ARG A 84 7.83 45.46 -23.17
C ARG A 84 7.76 46.73 -22.31
N LEU A 85 8.09 46.54 -21.03
CA LEU A 85 9.06 47.37 -20.35
C LEU A 85 9.60 46.70 -19.08
N GLU A 86 10.90 46.58 -18.98
CA GLU A 86 11.68 46.21 -17.79
C GLU A 86 11.63 47.37 -16.76
N THR A 87 11.58 47.05 -15.47
CA THR A 87 12.49 47.65 -14.48
C THR A 87 12.48 46.90 -13.17
N ARG A 88 13.66 46.80 -12.60
CA ARG A 88 14.06 46.20 -11.30
C ARG A 88 13.44 46.92 -10.13
N LEU A 89 13.21 46.23 -8.99
CA LEU A 89 13.77 46.50 -7.65
C LEU A 89 13.21 45.55 -6.59
N HIS A 90 14.01 45.22 -5.61
CA HIS A 90 13.90 44.24 -4.52
C HIS A 90 12.96 44.68 -3.36
N PRO A 91 12.75 43.77 -2.35
CA PRO A 91 11.49 43.57 -1.61
C PRO A 91 11.42 44.33 -0.29
N PRO A 92 10.35 44.24 0.47
CA PRO A 92 10.26 43.27 1.55
C PRO A 92 8.84 42.75 1.90
N THR A 93 8.84 41.52 2.49
CA THR A 93 8.01 40.96 3.57
C THR A 93 6.58 41.51 3.76
N GLU A 94 5.61 40.58 3.63
CA GLU A 94 4.55 40.39 4.64
C GLU A 94 3.67 39.20 4.25
N GLU A 95 3.74 38.15 5.06
CA GLU A 95 2.69 37.15 5.22
C GLU A 95 1.47 37.80 5.87
N HIS A 96 0.30 37.26 5.65
CA HIS A 96 -1.03 37.61 6.08
C HIS A 96 -1.85 38.48 5.11
N ALA A 97 -2.55 37.80 4.19
CA ALA A 97 -3.89 38.17 3.72
C ALA A 97 -4.35 37.30 2.52
N LEU A 98 -4.67 36.04 2.75
CA LEU A 98 -5.41 35.24 1.76
C LEU A 98 -6.36 34.24 2.43
N CYS A 99 -7.10 34.71 3.42
CA CYS A 99 -8.15 33.92 4.07
C CYS A 99 -9.44 34.71 4.37
N HIS A 100 -9.67 35.84 3.69
CA HIS A 100 -10.88 36.66 3.92
C HIS A 100 -11.51 37.23 2.64
N ALA A 101 -11.68 36.46 1.60
CA ALA A 101 -12.31 36.95 0.37
C ALA A 101 -13.35 35.99 -0.23
N LEU A 102 -14.11 35.25 0.60
CA LEU A 102 -15.26 34.46 0.12
C LEU A 102 -16.49 34.55 1.03
N THR A 103 -16.69 35.64 1.72
CA THR A 103 -17.95 35.89 2.45
C THR A 103 -18.28 37.36 2.52
N THR A 104 -18.61 38.01 1.41
CA THR A 104 -19.50 39.17 1.36
C THR A 104 -19.76 39.56 -0.10
N ALA A 105 -20.65 38.85 -0.77
CA ALA A 105 -21.41 39.43 -1.86
C ALA A 105 -22.63 40.09 -1.25
N SER A 106 -22.45 41.36 -0.84
CA SER A 106 -23.58 42.24 -0.48
C SER A 106 -24.30 42.65 -1.76
N ILE A 107 -25.50 42.16 -1.95
CA ILE A 107 -26.42 42.70 -2.93
C ILE A 107 -26.91 44.04 -2.34
N ALA A 108 -26.44 45.14 -2.90
CA ALA A 108 -27.03 46.41 -2.70
C ALA A 108 -28.38 46.48 -3.42
N THR A 109 -29.47 46.36 -2.69
CA THR A 109 -30.81 46.74 -3.17
C THR A 109 -31.04 48.18 -2.80
N GLU A 110 -31.16 49.04 -3.81
CA GLU A 110 -31.70 50.40 -3.66
C GLU A 110 -33.13 50.32 -3.09
N ALA A 111 -33.37 51.07 -2.05
CA ALA A 111 -34.69 51.21 -1.44
C ALA A 111 -35.57 52.13 -2.31
N PRO A 112 -36.77 51.69 -2.70
CA PRO A 112 -37.77 52.62 -3.27
C PRO A 112 -38.42 53.43 -2.17
N SER A 113 -38.68 54.71 -2.49
CA SER A 113 -39.37 55.72 -1.66
C SER A 113 -40.78 55.28 -1.25
N PRO A 114 -41.30 55.77 -0.11
CA PRO A 114 -42.56 55.33 0.45
C PRO A 114 -43.76 56.05 -0.20
N SER A 115 -44.47 55.39 -1.06
CA SER A 115 -45.91 55.67 -1.32
C SER A 115 -46.51 54.44 -1.99
N ASP A 116 -47.21 53.67 -1.20
CA ASP A 116 -48.52 53.06 -1.45
C ASP A 116 -48.73 51.91 -0.45
N SER A 117 -49.74 52.10 0.37
CA SER A 117 -50.26 51.13 1.30
C SER A 117 -50.86 49.91 0.57
N ALA A 118 -50.09 48.84 0.48
CA ALA A 118 -50.58 47.52 0.18
C ALA A 118 -50.27 46.58 1.37
N THR A 119 -51.35 46.19 2.04
CA THR A 119 -51.33 45.16 3.08
C THR A 119 -50.76 43.87 2.50
N TYR A 120 -49.50 43.55 2.87
CA TYR A 120 -48.92 42.24 2.58
C TYR A 120 -49.37 41.21 3.62
N ASP A 121 -50.14 40.25 3.15
CA ASP A 121 -50.51 39.05 3.89
C ASP A 121 -49.26 38.24 4.18
N ALA A 122 -48.88 38.13 5.48
CA ALA A 122 -47.66 37.53 5.97
C ALA A 122 -47.70 35.97 5.94
N GLY A 123 -48.56 35.42 5.14
CA GLY A 123 -48.77 33.99 5.13
C GLY A 123 -48.60 33.30 3.77
N LYS A 124 -47.42 33.29 3.18
CA LYS A 124 -46.93 32.26 2.24
C LYS A 124 -45.67 32.67 1.45
N ILE A 125 -44.54 32.87 2.13
CA ILE A 125 -43.26 32.70 1.47
C ILE A 125 -42.86 31.27 1.75
N GLN A 126 -43.28 30.31 0.90
CA GLN A 126 -42.64 29.01 0.82
C GLN A 126 -41.27 29.22 0.15
N VAL A 127 -40.23 29.40 0.97
CA VAL A 127 -38.86 29.28 0.50
C VAL A 127 -38.67 27.78 0.14
N HIS A 128 -38.77 27.44 -1.13
CA HIS A 128 -38.39 26.15 -1.64
C HIS A 128 -36.86 26.00 -1.46
N PHE A 129 -36.41 25.49 -0.32
CA PHE A 129 -35.07 24.95 -0.16
C PHE A 129 -34.93 23.67 -0.99
N PHE A 130 -34.65 23.84 -2.28
CA PHE A 130 -34.33 22.73 -3.15
C PHE A 130 -33.02 22.11 -2.68
N GLY A 131 -33.10 20.93 -2.06
CA GLY A 131 -31.99 19.99 -2.01
C GLY A 131 -31.16 19.90 -0.71
N TYR A 132 -31.41 20.71 0.32
CA TYR A 132 -30.71 20.55 1.60
C TYR A 132 -31.40 19.49 2.47
N LYS A 133 -30.73 18.33 2.61
CA LYS A 133 -31.18 17.25 3.51
C LYS A 133 -30.26 17.21 4.73
N VAL A 134 -30.80 17.48 5.90
CA VAL A 134 -30.11 17.25 7.17
C VAL A 134 -30.16 15.75 7.45
N LEU A 135 -29.02 15.13 7.73
CA LEU A 135 -28.92 13.74 8.11
C LEU A 135 -28.73 13.67 9.62
N GLU A 136 -29.57 12.91 10.29
CA GLU A 136 -29.56 12.76 11.75
C GLU A 136 -28.94 11.41 12.18
N GLY A 137 -28.43 11.37 13.42
CA GLY A 137 -27.88 10.17 14.05
C GLY A 137 -26.73 9.56 13.25
N LEU A 138 -26.81 8.26 12.93
CA LEU A 138 -25.77 7.50 12.20
C LEU A 138 -25.98 7.44 10.68
N GLU A 139 -27.02 8.11 10.14
CA GLU A 139 -27.24 8.15 8.68
C GLU A 139 -26.07 8.77 7.88
N PRO A 140 -25.40 9.84 8.38
CA PRO A 140 -24.23 10.40 7.69
C PRO A 140 -23.13 9.38 7.47
N VAL A 141 -22.87 8.51 8.45
CA VAL A 141 -21.87 7.45 8.39
C VAL A 141 -22.22 6.46 7.28
N ARG A 142 -23.46 5.99 7.24
CA ARG A 142 -23.91 5.04 6.20
C ARG A 142 -23.90 5.62 4.80
N LYS A 143 -24.15 6.93 4.66
CA LYS A 143 -24.14 7.61 3.34
C LYS A 143 -22.73 7.95 2.85
N ARG A 144 -21.80 8.22 3.73
CA ARG A 144 -20.43 8.63 3.41
C ARG A 144 -19.41 7.86 4.28
N PRO A 145 -19.40 6.51 4.21
CA PRO A 145 -18.53 5.70 5.07
C PRO A 145 -17.04 6.02 4.87
N GLY A 146 -16.62 6.37 3.66
CA GLY A 146 -15.25 6.74 3.36
C GLY A 146 -14.69 7.91 4.18
N MET A 147 -15.54 8.80 4.72
CA MET A 147 -15.10 9.88 5.61
C MET A 147 -14.64 9.36 6.98
N TYR A 148 -15.13 8.19 7.40
CA TYR A 148 -14.87 7.61 8.74
C TYR A 148 -13.87 6.45 8.70
N ILE A 149 -13.92 5.62 7.66
CA ILE A 149 -13.10 4.41 7.53
C ILE A 149 -12.17 4.44 6.31
N GLY A 150 -12.06 5.58 5.63
CA GLY A 150 -11.17 5.78 4.48
C GLY A 150 -11.66 5.15 3.17
N SER A 151 -12.26 3.97 3.19
CA SER A 151 -12.79 3.28 2.00
C SER A 151 -13.86 2.26 2.37
N THR A 152 -14.61 1.74 1.38
CA THR A 152 -15.55 0.61 1.55
C THR A 152 -15.00 -0.70 0.98
N GLY A 153 -13.72 -0.72 0.62
CA GLY A 153 -13.00 -1.92 0.20
C GLY A 153 -12.41 -2.71 1.39
N PRO A 154 -11.52 -3.69 1.12
CA PRO A 154 -10.91 -4.53 2.16
C PRO A 154 -10.25 -3.73 3.29
N ARG A 155 -9.54 -2.63 2.96
CA ARG A 155 -8.88 -1.78 3.96
C ARG A 155 -9.89 -1.18 4.95
N GLY A 156 -11.00 -0.62 4.47
CA GLY A 156 -12.03 -0.04 5.33
C GLY A 156 -12.81 -1.10 6.10
N LEU A 157 -12.98 -2.30 5.52
CA LEU A 157 -13.58 -3.43 6.23
C LEU A 157 -12.75 -3.82 7.46
N HIS A 158 -11.43 -4.00 7.29
CA HIS A 158 -10.53 -4.33 8.40
C HIS A 158 -10.43 -3.20 9.44
N HIS A 159 -10.64 -1.94 9.01
CA HIS A 159 -10.66 -0.80 9.94
C HIS A 159 -11.75 -0.90 11.00
N LEU A 160 -12.89 -1.55 10.70
CA LEU A 160 -13.92 -1.82 11.70
C LEU A 160 -13.39 -2.66 12.89
N VAL A 161 -12.57 -3.66 12.59
CA VAL A 161 -11.90 -4.48 13.62
C VAL A 161 -10.96 -3.62 14.44
N TYR A 162 -10.20 -2.73 13.78
CA TYR A 162 -9.23 -1.87 14.47
C TYR A 162 -9.89 -0.87 15.42
N GLU A 163 -11.05 -0.31 15.06
CA GLU A 163 -11.79 0.61 15.96
C GLU A 163 -12.29 -0.06 17.22
N VAL A 164 -12.72 -1.33 17.16
CA VAL A 164 -13.12 -2.09 18.35
C VAL A 164 -11.89 -2.54 19.15
N LEU A 165 -10.83 -2.98 18.46
CA LEU A 165 -9.56 -3.36 19.08
C LEU A 165 -8.93 -2.18 19.84
N ASP A 166 -8.88 -1.00 19.23
CA ASP A 166 -8.31 0.21 19.84
C ASP A 166 -9.01 0.52 21.18
N ASN A 167 -10.32 0.25 21.31
CA ASN A 167 -11.02 0.42 22.59
C ASN A 167 -10.57 -0.59 23.66
N ALA A 168 -10.34 -1.85 23.28
CA ALA A 168 -9.78 -2.86 24.19
C ALA A 168 -8.34 -2.48 24.62
N ILE A 169 -7.54 -1.96 23.68
CA ILE A 169 -6.17 -1.51 23.97
C ILE A 169 -6.14 -0.26 24.86
N ASP A 170 -7.13 0.64 24.74
CA ASP A 170 -7.24 1.75 25.69
C ASP A 170 -7.43 1.26 27.14
N GLU A 171 -8.16 0.14 27.37
CA GLU A 171 -8.26 -0.50 28.68
C GLU A 171 -6.94 -1.15 29.14
N VAL A 172 -6.16 -1.71 28.19
CA VAL A 172 -4.81 -2.23 28.46
C VAL A 172 -3.88 -1.09 28.87
N GLN A 173 -3.86 0.02 28.12
CA GLN A 173 -3.02 1.19 28.42
C GLN A 173 -3.39 1.89 29.72
N ALA A 174 -4.66 1.81 30.09
CA ALA A 174 -5.14 2.29 31.38
C ALA A 174 -4.84 1.31 32.55
N GLY A 175 -4.24 0.15 32.28
CA GLY A 175 -3.87 -0.85 33.27
C GLY A 175 -5.01 -1.72 33.79
N TYR A 176 -6.15 -1.75 33.12
CA TYR A 176 -7.35 -2.51 33.56
C TYR A 176 -7.57 -3.80 32.77
N ALA A 177 -6.98 -3.94 31.58
CA ALA A 177 -7.06 -5.16 30.78
C ALA A 177 -5.68 -5.79 30.56
N THR A 178 -5.63 -7.11 30.51
CA THR A 178 -4.42 -7.90 30.23
C THR A 178 -4.63 -8.89 29.08
N ASN A 179 -5.88 -9.17 28.74
CA ASN A 179 -6.24 -10.16 27.72
C ASN A 179 -7.23 -9.56 26.71
N VAL A 180 -6.97 -9.81 25.45
CA VAL A 180 -7.86 -9.45 24.33
C VAL A 180 -8.00 -10.66 23.41
N ASP A 181 -9.25 -11.13 23.22
CA ASP A 181 -9.56 -12.25 22.34
C ASP A 181 -10.28 -11.76 21.08
N VAL A 182 -9.79 -12.14 19.92
CA VAL A 182 -10.39 -11.84 18.62
C VAL A 182 -10.81 -13.13 17.94
N VAL A 183 -12.08 -13.22 17.56
CA VAL A 183 -12.64 -14.41 16.91
C VAL A 183 -13.27 -14.02 15.57
N LEU A 184 -12.80 -14.65 14.51
CA LEU A 184 -13.41 -14.59 13.19
C LEU A 184 -14.37 -15.79 13.06
N TYR A 185 -15.66 -15.52 13.04
CA TYR A 185 -16.68 -16.57 13.00
C TYR A 185 -16.95 -17.06 11.58
N ALA A 186 -17.41 -18.28 11.46
CA ALA A 186 -17.75 -18.89 10.17
C ALA A 186 -18.86 -18.13 9.41
N ASP A 187 -19.75 -17.44 10.13
CA ASP A 187 -20.81 -16.61 9.55
C ASP A 187 -20.32 -15.25 8.97
N GLY A 188 -19.01 -15.01 9.04
CA GLY A 188 -18.39 -13.76 8.56
C GLY A 188 -18.44 -12.63 9.58
N SER A 189 -18.94 -12.84 10.80
CA SER A 189 -18.86 -11.86 11.87
C SER A 189 -17.51 -11.91 12.60
N VAL A 190 -17.19 -10.83 13.32
CA VAL A 190 -16.00 -10.73 14.16
C VAL A 190 -16.44 -10.43 15.60
N GLY A 191 -15.87 -11.14 16.55
CA GLY A 191 -16.03 -10.89 17.97
C GLY A 191 -14.72 -10.45 18.59
N ILE A 192 -14.76 -9.44 19.44
CA ILE A 192 -13.61 -8.94 20.21
C ILE A 192 -14.03 -8.87 21.67
N THR A 193 -13.23 -9.49 22.53
CA THR A 193 -13.44 -9.51 23.98
C THR A 193 -12.23 -8.92 24.68
N ASP A 194 -12.45 -8.07 25.66
CA ASP A 194 -11.43 -7.65 26.63
C ASP A 194 -11.85 -8.03 28.05
N ASN A 195 -10.90 -8.06 28.96
CA ASN A 195 -11.11 -8.25 30.38
C ASN A 195 -10.95 -6.94 31.19
N GLY A 196 -11.22 -5.78 30.55
CA GLY A 196 -11.15 -4.47 31.18
C GLY A 196 -12.32 -4.18 32.13
N ARG A 197 -12.56 -2.89 32.40
CA ARG A 197 -13.62 -2.45 33.34
C ARG A 197 -15.05 -2.66 32.84
N GLY A 198 -15.23 -2.85 31.53
CA GLY A 198 -16.52 -2.84 30.86
C GLY A 198 -17.09 -1.44 30.64
N ILE A 199 -17.78 -1.24 29.52
CA ILE A 199 -18.44 0.02 29.17
C ILE A 199 -19.45 0.39 30.25
N PRO A 200 -19.53 1.66 30.72
CA PRO A 200 -20.56 2.09 31.68
C PRO A 200 -21.97 1.81 31.17
N THR A 201 -22.85 1.38 32.05
CA THR A 201 -24.24 0.99 31.71
C THR A 201 -25.29 1.89 32.37
N ASP A 202 -24.83 2.85 33.19
CA ASP A 202 -25.69 3.81 33.87
C ASP A 202 -26.46 4.70 32.87
N GLU A 203 -27.58 5.26 33.32
CA GLU A 203 -28.38 6.16 32.53
C GLU A 203 -27.62 7.50 32.31
N HIS A 204 -27.45 7.88 31.04
CA HIS A 204 -26.77 9.11 30.68
C HIS A 204 -27.69 10.33 30.90
N PRO A 205 -27.29 11.32 31.73
CA PRO A 205 -28.19 12.38 32.21
C PRO A 205 -28.75 13.27 31.07
N VAL A 206 -28.08 13.38 29.93
CA VAL A 206 -28.54 14.23 28.82
C VAL A 206 -29.41 13.46 27.82
N THR A 207 -29.10 12.17 27.57
CA THR A 207 -29.82 11.39 26.56
C THR A 207 -30.99 10.58 27.11
N GLY A 208 -31.06 10.35 28.44
CA GLY A 208 -32.02 9.46 29.06
C GLY A 208 -31.93 8.00 28.64
N LYS A 209 -30.78 7.62 28.02
CA LYS A 209 -30.45 6.28 27.57
C LYS A 209 -29.27 5.75 28.35
N SER A 210 -29.06 4.44 28.35
CA SER A 210 -27.82 3.89 28.94
C SER A 210 -26.58 4.51 28.27
N ALA A 211 -25.50 4.64 29.05
CA ALA A 211 -24.22 5.12 28.50
C ALA A 211 -23.76 4.18 27.38
N LEU A 212 -23.95 2.85 27.49
CA LEU A 212 -23.70 1.86 26.49
C LEU A 212 -24.44 2.17 25.16
N GLU A 213 -25.75 2.40 25.20
CA GLU A 213 -26.53 2.73 24.01
C GLU A 213 -26.11 4.08 23.44
N THR A 214 -25.81 5.06 24.28
CA THR A 214 -25.38 6.39 23.87
C THR A 214 -24.07 6.32 23.09
N VAL A 215 -23.05 5.62 23.57
CA VAL A 215 -21.74 5.46 22.89
C VAL A 215 -21.88 4.73 21.55
N LEU A 216 -22.85 3.83 21.42
CA LEU A 216 -23.06 3.06 20.19
C LEU A 216 -23.95 3.75 19.16
N THR A 217 -24.77 4.74 19.57
CA THR A 217 -25.77 5.35 18.67
C THR A 217 -25.61 6.85 18.45
N VAL A 218 -24.76 7.52 19.23
CA VAL A 218 -24.52 8.96 19.13
C VAL A 218 -23.08 9.20 18.74
N LEU A 219 -22.87 10.00 17.68
CA LEU A 219 -21.54 10.45 17.28
C LEU A 219 -20.99 11.45 18.31
N HIS A 220 -19.69 11.42 18.53
CA HIS A 220 -19.00 12.27 19.49
C HIS A 220 -19.49 12.08 20.93
N ALA A 221 -19.87 10.84 21.27
CA ALA A 221 -20.20 10.42 22.62
C ALA A 221 -19.14 9.44 23.14
N GLY A 222 -18.71 9.60 24.40
CA GLY A 222 -17.74 8.68 25.02
C GLY A 222 -17.19 9.25 26.33
N GLY A 223 -16.55 8.40 27.11
CA GLY A 223 -15.95 8.72 28.40
C GLY A 223 -14.50 9.23 28.32
N LYS A 224 -13.95 9.44 27.13
CA LYS A 224 -12.52 9.74 26.91
C LYS A 224 -12.24 11.24 26.63
N PHE A 225 -13.24 12.12 26.75
CA PHE A 225 -13.12 13.56 26.46
C PHE A 225 -12.68 14.41 27.67
N GLY A 226 -12.56 13.86 28.84
CA GLY A 226 -12.41 14.63 30.08
C GLY A 226 -10.97 14.82 30.58
N GLY A 227 -9.92 14.47 29.83
CA GLY A 227 -8.54 14.51 30.31
C GLY A 227 -8.36 13.68 31.59
N GLU A 228 -7.68 14.25 32.61
CA GLU A 228 -7.43 13.56 33.88
C GLU A 228 -8.70 13.09 34.62
N SER A 229 -9.84 13.73 34.38
CA SER A 229 -11.12 13.33 34.99
C SER A 229 -11.80 12.13 34.29
N SER A 230 -11.31 11.70 33.13
CA SER A 230 -11.91 10.63 32.32
C SER A 230 -11.52 9.21 32.76
N GLY A 231 -10.52 9.08 33.64
CA GLY A 231 -9.93 7.79 34.01
C GLY A 231 -9.05 7.15 32.91
N TYR A 232 -8.73 7.93 31.88
CA TYR A 232 -7.75 7.59 30.83
C TYR A 232 -6.74 8.74 30.71
N THR A 233 -5.51 8.48 31.06
CA THR A 233 -4.42 9.45 30.87
C THR A 233 -3.99 9.53 29.41
N VAL A 234 -4.11 8.42 28.71
CA VAL A 234 -3.77 8.26 27.28
C VAL A 234 -4.85 7.41 26.64
N SER A 235 -5.24 7.72 25.42
CA SER A 235 -6.22 6.93 24.65
C SER A 235 -5.99 7.10 23.16
N GLY A 236 -6.23 6.04 22.40
CA GLY A 236 -6.33 6.08 20.93
C GLY A 236 -7.71 6.53 20.44
N GLY A 237 -8.74 6.30 21.23
CA GLY A 237 -10.15 6.54 20.90
C GLY A 237 -10.69 7.93 21.27
N LEU A 238 -10.13 9.01 20.70
CA LEU A 238 -10.39 10.39 21.08
C LEU A 238 -11.62 11.04 20.45
N HIS A 239 -12.07 10.56 19.30
CA HIS A 239 -13.13 11.26 18.55
C HIS A 239 -14.54 10.87 18.98
N GLY A 240 -14.70 9.80 19.80
CA GLY A 240 -16.02 9.31 20.25
C GLY A 240 -16.90 8.83 19.09
N VAL A 241 -16.30 8.33 18.02
CA VAL A 241 -17.05 7.87 16.84
C VAL A 241 -16.75 6.43 16.44
N GLY A 242 -15.63 5.83 16.88
CA GLY A 242 -15.16 4.54 16.40
C GLY A 242 -16.22 3.44 16.48
N VAL A 243 -16.69 3.11 17.68
CA VAL A 243 -17.65 2.02 17.86
C VAL A 243 -19.03 2.35 17.29
N SER A 244 -19.47 3.61 17.29
CA SER A 244 -20.72 4.03 16.65
C SER A 244 -20.66 3.92 15.14
N VAL A 245 -19.47 4.15 14.53
CA VAL A 245 -19.22 3.90 13.11
C VAL A 245 -19.27 2.40 12.79
N VAL A 246 -18.68 1.54 13.63
CA VAL A 246 -18.79 0.08 13.49
C VAL A 246 -20.24 -0.34 13.53
N ASN A 247 -21.04 0.16 14.50
CA ASN A 247 -22.46 -0.13 14.61
C ASN A 247 -23.25 0.34 13.36
N ALA A 248 -22.98 1.56 12.88
CA ALA A 248 -23.64 2.11 11.69
C ALA A 248 -23.39 1.28 10.43
N LEU A 249 -22.18 0.71 10.28
CA LEU A 249 -21.72 0.00 9.09
C LEU A 249 -21.88 -1.53 9.20
N SER A 250 -22.47 -2.00 10.32
CA SER A 250 -22.78 -3.41 10.55
C SER A 250 -24.25 -3.70 10.27
N GLU A 251 -24.52 -4.85 9.67
CA GLU A 251 -25.87 -5.38 9.55
C GLU A 251 -26.45 -5.72 10.93
N ARG A 252 -25.62 -6.36 11.76
CA ARG A 252 -25.92 -6.72 13.14
C ARG A 252 -24.71 -6.47 14.03
N LEU A 253 -24.93 -5.90 15.20
CA LEU A 253 -23.92 -5.74 16.24
C LEU A 253 -24.52 -6.14 17.58
N GLU A 254 -23.77 -6.96 18.33
CA GLU A 254 -24.11 -7.43 19.66
C GLU A 254 -23.03 -6.98 20.63
N VAL A 255 -23.45 -6.44 21.76
CA VAL A 255 -22.56 -6.08 22.87
C VAL A 255 -22.95 -6.80 24.11
N THR A 256 -21.98 -7.38 24.79
CA THR A 256 -22.11 -7.90 26.14
C THR A 256 -21.09 -7.21 27.03
N VAL A 257 -21.53 -6.69 28.16
CA VAL A 257 -20.66 -6.03 29.13
C VAL A 257 -20.81 -6.78 30.47
N TRP A 258 -19.70 -7.11 31.09
CA TRP A 258 -19.61 -7.65 32.42
C TRP A 258 -19.09 -6.56 33.35
N ARG A 259 -19.94 -6.13 34.28
CA ARG A 259 -19.63 -5.05 35.21
C ARG A 259 -20.47 -5.15 36.48
N ASP A 260 -19.89 -4.84 37.62
CA ASP A 260 -20.60 -4.79 38.93
C ASP A 260 -21.36 -6.07 39.25
N GLY A 261 -20.81 -7.24 38.86
CA GLY A 261 -21.40 -8.56 39.08
C GLY A 261 -22.63 -8.87 38.22
N GLN A 262 -22.88 -8.05 37.20
CA GLN A 262 -23.98 -8.23 36.25
C GLN A 262 -23.44 -8.37 34.80
N GLU A 263 -24.21 -9.08 33.99
CA GLU A 263 -24.05 -9.20 32.56
C GLU A 263 -25.13 -8.35 31.89
N TYR A 264 -24.69 -7.40 31.06
CA TYR A 264 -25.53 -6.51 30.27
C TYR A 264 -25.43 -6.86 28.79
N LYS A 265 -26.57 -6.98 28.09
CA LYS A 265 -26.62 -7.32 26.68
C LYS A 265 -27.49 -6.35 25.89
N GLN A 266 -27.01 -5.92 24.74
CA GLN A 266 -27.80 -5.15 23.79
C GLN A 266 -27.45 -5.52 22.38
N THR A 267 -28.44 -5.55 21.49
CA THR A 267 -28.28 -5.87 20.07
C THR A 267 -28.73 -4.68 19.23
N PHE A 268 -27.99 -4.44 18.14
CA PHE A 268 -28.25 -3.38 17.22
C PHE A 268 -28.33 -3.93 15.79
N GLN A 269 -29.11 -3.24 14.95
CA GLN A 269 -29.21 -3.54 13.53
C GLN A 269 -29.06 -2.23 12.76
N ARG A 270 -28.01 -2.18 11.91
CA ARG A 270 -27.70 -1.00 11.08
C ARG A 270 -27.68 0.30 11.88
N GLY A 271 -27.06 0.29 13.05
CA GLY A 271 -26.92 1.44 13.92
C GLY A 271 -28.11 1.73 14.84
N LYS A 272 -29.18 0.96 14.79
CA LYS A 272 -30.38 1.15 15.63
C LYS A 272 -30.51 0.03 16.66
N PRO A 273 -30.86 0.34 17.92
CA PRO A 273 -31.12 -0.69 18.91
C PRO A 273 -32.34 -1.52 18.51
N VAL A 274 -32.23 -2.85 18.65
CA VAL A 274 -33.35 -3.78 18.40
C VAL A 274 -34.21 -3.91 19.62
N ALA A 275 -33.59 -3.85 20.82
CA ALA A 275 -34.25 -3.94 22.10
C ALA A 275 -33.54 -3.05 23.13
N ASN A 276 -34.20 -2.79 24.24
CA ASN A 276 -33.60 -2.11 25.37
C ASN A 276 -32.48 -2.95 25.99
N LEU A 277 -31.60 -2.31 26.75
CA LEU A 277 -30.53 -2.95 27.48
C LEU A 277 -31.11 -4.01 28.43
N PHE A 278 -30.68 -5.26 28.26
CA PHE A 278 -31.03 -6.37 29.12
C PHE A 278 -29.94 -6.60 30.16
N SER A 279 -30.30 -6.81 31.43
CA SER A 279 -29.33 -7.11 32.47
C SER A 279 -29.74 -8.40 33.24
N CYS A 280 -28.71 -9.18 33.54
CA CYS A 280 -28.89 -10.37 34.41
C CYS A 280 -27.64 -10.58 35.29
N LYS A 281 -27.79 -11.30 36.39
CA LYS A 281 -26.62 -11.68 37.18
C LYS A 281 -25.74 -12.64 36.39
N ILE A 282 -24.42 -12.49 36.51
CA ILE A 282 -23.48 -13.35 35.83
C ILE A 282 -23.74 -14.81 36.18
N PRO A 283 -23.95 -15.71 35.21
CA PRO A 283 -24.11 -17.13 35.47
C PRO A 283 -22.87 -17.69 36.19
N ASN A 284 -23.06 -18.67 37.07
CA ASN A 284 -22.01 -19.35 37.84
C ASN A 284 -21.36 -18.58 39.01
N GLY A 285 -21.87 -17.40 39.39
CA GLY A 285 -21.46 -16.73 40.63
C GLY A 285 -20.08 -16.05 40.60
N ASP A 286 -19.45 -15.93 39.40
CA ASP A 286 -18.19 -15.18 39.23
C ASP A 286 -18.49 -13.68 39.12
N SER A 287 -18.84 -13.10 40.28
CA SER A 287 -19.09 -11.66 40.39
C SER A 287 -17.84 -10.79 40.15
N SER A 288 -16.67 -11.39 39.99
CA SER A 288 -15.40 -10.69 39.71
C SER A 288 -15.14 -10.47 38.23
N ARG A 289 -15.89 -11.12 37.35
CA ARG A 289 -15.73 -10.98 35.91
C ARG A 289 -16.10 -9.58 35.46
N THR A 290 -15.14 -8.93 34.79
CA THR A 290 -15.33 -7.62 34.11
C THR A 290 -14.89 -7.71 32.65
N GLY A 291 -15.33 -6.78 31.81
CA GLY A 291 -14.90 -6.69 30.43
C GLY A 291 -16.01 -6.33 29.45
N THR A 292 -15.65 -6.23 28.21
CA THR A 292 -16.56 -5.96 27.10
C THR A 292 -16.37 -6.99 26.00
N TYR A 293 -17.46 -7.45 25.43
CA TYR A 293 -17.51 -8.27 24.22
C TYR A 293 -18.33 -7.54 23.17
N VAL A 294 -17.76 -7.34 22.01
CA VAL A 294 -18.42 -6.74 20.83
C VAL A 294 -18.34 -7.73 19.68
N ARG A 295 -19.49 -8.15 19.15
CA ARG A 295 -19.59 -8.96 17.92
C ARG A 295 -20.36 -8.19 16.87
N PHE A 296 -19.79 -8.10 15.65
CA PHE A 296 -20.44 -7.41 14.57
C PHE A 296 -20.32 -8.18 13.25
N LEU A 297 -21.36 -8.05 12.43
CA LEU A 297 -21.44 -8.57 11.06
C LEU A 297 -21.47 -7.38 10.10
N PRO A 298 -20.47 -7.20 9.22
CA PRO A 298 -20.45 -6.08 8.26
C PRO A 298 -21.67 -6.08 7.33
N ASP A 299 -22.21 -4.88 7.05
CA ASP A 299 -23.35 -4.73 6.14
C ASP A 299 -22.91 -4.89 4.68
N SER A 300 -23.38 -5.92 4.00
CA SER A 300 -23.13 -6.20 2.58
C SER A 300 -23.64 -5.10 1.64
N GLN A 301 -24.58 -4.27 2.08
CA GLN A 301 -25.06 -3.10 1.33
C GLN A 301 -23.99 -1.98 1.28
N ILE A 302 -23.07 -1.94 2.23
CA ILE A 302 -21.98 -0.96 2.30
C ILE A 302 -20.70 -1.56 1.72
N PHE A 303 -20.34 -2.77 2.14
CA PHE A 303 -19.14 -3.49 1.70
C PHE A 303 -19.43 -4.41 0.53
N THR A 304 -19.66 -3.80 -0.64
CA THR A 304 -20.09 -4.53 -1.84
C THR A 304 -18.97 -5.33 -2.51
N SER A 305 -17.70 -5.04 -2.22
CA SER A 305 -16.56 -5.75 -2.78
C SER A 305 -16.22 -7.03 -2.04
N THR A 306 -16.29 -7.02 -0.72
CA THR A 306 -16.07 -8.16 0.17
C THR A 306 -16.56 -7.86 1.58
N THR A 307 -17.08 -8.86 2.27
CA THR A 307 -17.36 -8.85 3.70
C THR A 307 -16.50 -9.85 4.46
N SER A 308 -15.54 -10.51 3.76
CA SER A 308 -14.66 -11.50 4.36
C SER A 308 -13.40 -10.85 4.91
N PHE A 309 -13.10 -11.16 6.17
CA PHE A 309 -11.88 -10.71 6.84
C PHE A 309 -10.69 -11.62 6.50
N ASP A 310 -9.51 -11.02 6.31
CA ASP A 310 -8.28 -11.77 6.12
C ASP A 310 -7.56 -11.99 7.44
N TYR A 311 -7.40 -13.27 7.81
CA TYR A 311 -6.73 -13.69 9.03
C TYR A 311 -5.31 -13.13 9.18
N ASN A 312 -4.55 -13.11 8.07
CA ASN A 312 -3.16 -12.68 8.11
C ASN A 312 -3.05 -11.15 8.31
N THR A 313 -3.94 -10.39 7.68
CA THR A 313 -4.01 -8.93 7.83
C THR A 313 -4.35 -8.55 9.28
N ILE A 314 -5.35 -9.20 9.87
CA ILE A 314 -5.71 -8.98 11.28
C ILE A 314 -4.57 -9.43 12.19
N GLY A 315 -4.03 -10.64 11.98
CA GLY A 315 -2.91 -11.17 12.76
C GLY A 315 -1.67 -10.28 12.70
N GLY A 316 -1.39 -9.67 11.55
CA GLY A 316 -0.32 -8.66 11.42
C GLY A 316 -0.54 -7.46 12.34
N ARG A 317 -1.77 -6.92 12.40
CA ARG A 317 -2.11 -5.80 13.27
C ARG A 317 -2.06 -6.19 14.75
N LEU A 318 -2.60 -7.36 15.11
CA LEU A 318 -2.58 -7.84 16.50
C LEU A 318 -1.14 -8.03 17.01
N ARG A 319 -0.26 -8.55 16.16
CA ARG A 319 1.17 -8.67 16.47
C ARG A 319 1.82 -7.31 16.73
N GLU A 320 1.56 -6.30 15.87
CA GLU A 320 2.05 -4.94 16.09
C GLU A 320 1.60 -4.40 17.45
N VAL A 321 0.32 -4.56 17.76
CA VAL A 321 -0.28 -4.08 19.02
C VAL A 321 0.31 -4.80 20.23
N ALA A 322 0.54 -6.11 20.14
CA ALA A 322 1.15 -6.88 21.22
C ALA A 322 2.62 -6.46 21.48
N PHE A 323 3.39 -6.14 20.43
CA PHE A 323 4.73 -5.58 20.63
C PHE A 323 4.72 -4.19 21.30
N LEU A 324 3.68 -3.39 21.05
CA LEU A 324 3.55 -2.06 21.65
C LEU A 324 3.07 -2.09 23.11
N ASN A 325 2.47 -3.19 23.54
CA ASN A 325 1.90 -3.38 24.88
C ASN A 325 2.39 -4.70 25.46
N PRO A 326 3.60 -4.74 26.06
CA PRO A 326 4.26 -6.00 26.46
C PRO A 326 3.49 -6.86 27.47
N GLU A 327 2.59 -6.23 28.24
CA GLU A 327 1.83 -6.89 29.29
C GLU A 327 0.55 -7.57 28.78
N VAL A 328 0.17 -7.35 27.51
CA VAL A 328 -1.08 -7.89 26.95
C VAL A 328 -0.83 -9.24 26.28
N THR A 329 -1.78 -10.15 26.48
CA THR A 329 -1.92 -11.35 25.66
C THR A 329 -3.09 -11.17 24.70
N ILE A 330 -2.84 -11.29 23.41
CA ILE A 330 -3.86 -11.16 22.37
C ILE A 330 -3.99 -12.50 21.66
N THR A 331 -5.21 -13.03 21.58
CA THR A 331 -5.49 -14.25 20.82
C THR A 331 -6.25 -13.93 19.53
N LEU A 332 -5.99 -14.69 18.48
CA LEU A 332 -6.74 -14.66 17.23
C LEU A 332 -7.19 -16.08 16.88
N LYS A 333 -8.49 -16.28 16.81
CA LYS A 333 -9.10 -17.54 16.41
C LYS A 333 -9.91 -17.32 15.13
N GLN A 334 -9.78 -18.20 14.17
CA GLN A 334 -10.69 -18.29 13.03
C GLN A 334 -11.46 -19.58 13.13
N GLU A 335 -12.77 -19.49 13.17
CA GLU A 335 -13.67 -20.64 13.12
C GLU A 335 -13.97 -20.97 11.66
N ASP A 336 -14.06 -22.26 11.37
CA ASP A 336 -14.48 -22.81 10.07
C ASP A 336 -15.38 -24.02 10.34
N GLU A 337 -16.27 -24.35 9.42
CA GLU A 337 -17.10 -25.55 9.48
C GLU A 337 -16.25 -26.83 9.47
N ASP A 338 -15.08 -26.76 8.86
CA ASP A 338 -14.09 -27.82 8.82
C ASP A 338 -13.06 -27.65 9.95
N PRO A 339 -13.02 -28.56 10.95
CA PRO A 339 -12.09 -28.46 12.07
C PRO A 339 -10.61 -28.37 11.69
N GLU A 340 -10.22 -28.92 10.52
CA GLU A 340 -8.83 -28.85 10.02
C GLU A 340 -8.46 -27.45 9.50
N LYS A 341 -9.43 -26.58 9.27
CA LYS A 341 -9.21 -25.19 8.82
C LYS A 341 -9.27 -24.16 9.93
N VAL A 342 -9.63 -24.57 11.15
CA VAL A 342 -9.58 -23.71 12.33
C VAL A 342 -8.15 -23.22 12.55
N ARG A 343 -7.97 -21.91 12.68
CA ARG A 343 -6.67 -21.29 12.93
C ARG A 343 -6.68 -20.63 14.29
N PHE A 344 -5.57 -20.75 14.99
CA PHE A 344 -5.35 -20.09 16.26
C PHE A 344 -3.94 -19.48 16.28
N SER A 345 -3.83 -18.27 16.79
CA SER A 345 -2.54 -17.60 17.05
C SER A 345 -2.64 -16.82 18.34
N GLU A 346 -1.57 -16.85 19.11
CA GLU A 346 -1.41 -16.08 20.33
C GLU A 346 -0.23 -15.13 20.17
N TYR A 347 -0.39 -13.91 20.63
CA TYR A 347 0.60 -12.84 20.53
C TYR A 347 0.84 -12.28 21.94
N HIS A 348 2.03 -12.52 22.46
CA HIS A 348 2.53 -11.96 23.72
C HIS A 348 4.02 -11.75 23.59
N PHE A 349 4.49 -10.50 23.74
CA PHE A 349 5.89 -10.12 23.51
C PHE A 349 6.41 -9.28 24.68
N ALA A 350 6.90 -9.94 25.73
CA ALA A 350 7.41 -9.30 26.92
C ALA A 350 8.63 -8.36 26.65
N GLY A 351 9.38 -8.58 25.56
CA GLY A 351 10.48 -7.74 25.15
C GLY A 351 10.07 -6.43 24.44
N GLY A 352 8.78 -6.24 24.15
CA GLY A 352 8.24 -5.00 23.62
C GLY A 352 8.89 -4.54 22.31
N LEU A 353 9.21 -3.24 22.21
CA LEU A 353 9.80 -2.66 20.98
C LEU A 353 11.16 -3.24 20.62
N VAL A 354 11.95 -3.68 21.60
CA VAL A 354 13.25 -4.32 21.37
C VAL A 354 13.05 -5.62 20.60
N GLU A 355 12.12 -6.46 21.07
CA GLU A 355 11.78 -7.72 20.42
C GLU A 355 11.19 -7.48 19.03
N TYR A 356 10.40 -6.42 18.87
CA TYR A 356 9.84 -6.03 17.59
C TYR A 356 10.93 -5.66 16.57
N VAL A 357 11.94 -4.88 16.97
CA VAL A 357 13.09 -4.55 16.10
C VAL A 357 13.86 -5.81 15.73
N VAL A 358 14.09 -6.72 16.69
CA VAL A 358 14.74 -8.01 16.43
C VAL A 358 13.95 -8.84 15.44
N TRP A 359 12.64 -8.89 15.60
CA TRP A 359 11.74 -9.59 14.69
C TRP A 359 11.78 -9.00 13.26
N LEU A 360 11.77 -7.67 13.10
CA LEU A 360 11.88 -7.00 11.81
C LEU A 360 13.21 -7.24 11.10
N ASN A 361 14.26 -7.53 11.88
CA ASN A 361 15.61 -7.73 11.38
C ASN A 361 16.09 -9.20 11.45
N GLN A 362 15.17 -10.15 11.64
CA GLN A 362 15.53 -11.58 11.78
C GLN A 362 16.29 -12.13 10.58
N ASP A 363 16.00 -11.63 9.37
CA ASP A 363 16.62 -12.07 8.12
C ASP A 363 17.74 -11.14 7.64
N LYS A 364 18.16 -10.16 8.48
CA LYS A 364 19.16 -9.15 8.14
C LYS A 364 20.44 -9.34 8.95
N VAL A 365 21.55 -8.84 8.43
CA VAL A 365 22.82 -8.82 9.14
C VAL A 365 22.90 -7.56 10.00
N ARG A 366 22.77 -7.74 11.31
CA ARG A 366 22.75 -6.67 12.32
C ARG A 366 24.15 -6.13 12.52
N LEU A 367 24.29 -4.81 12.67
CA LEU A 367 25.56 -4.16 13.02
C LEU A 367 25.82 -4.13 14.53
N HIS A 368 24.75 -4.11 15.32
CA HIS A 368 24.81 -4.02 16.78
C HIS A 368 23.52 -4.58 17.39
N GLU A 369 23.51 -4.76 18.71
CA GLU A 369 22.29 -5.08 19.45
C GLU A 369 21.30 -3.89 19.42
N PRO A 370 19.98 -4.11 19.57
CA PRO A 370 19.00 -3.04 19.57
C PRO A 370 19.28 -1.98 20.64
N ILE A 371 19.21 -0.74 20.24
CA ILE A 371 19.32 0.43 21.15
C ILE A 371 17.89 0.85 21.48
N SER A 372 17.55 0.98 22.77
CA SER A 372 16.21 1.36 23.18
C SER A 372 16.22 2.34 24.34
N ILE A 373 15.18 3.16 24.40
CA ILE A 373 14.90 4.05 25.52
C ILE A 373 13.40 4.17 25.69
N ARG A 374 12.99 4.23 26.97
CA ARG A 374 11.68 4.69 27.39
C ARG A 374 11.87 5.87 28.33
N SER A 375 11.36 7.03 27.97
CA SER A 375 11.46 8.26 28.74
C SER A 375 10.12 8.98 28.78
N GLU A 376 9.86 9.71 29.86
CA GLU A 376 8.68 10.55 30.02
C GLU A 376 9.10 11.99 30.22
N LYS A 377 8.49 12.89 29.46
CA LYS A 377 8.72 14.33 29.57
C LYS A 377 7.44 15.10 29.25
N ASP A 378 7.11 16.05 30.10
CA ASP A 378 5.92 16.91 29.96
C ASP A 378 4.61 16.10 29.80
N GLY A 379 4.51 14.93 30.49
CA GLY A 379 3.39 14.01 30.41
C GLY A 379 3.32 13.18 29.13
N ILE A 380 4.33 13.30 28.25
CA ILE A 380 4.44 12.50 27.01
C ILE A 380 5.47 11.40 27.25
N THR A 381 5.07 10.15 27.11
CA THR A 381 5.98 9.01 27.12
C THR A 381 6.50 8.76 25.70
N VAL A 382 7.81 8.62 25.58
CA VAL A 382 8.51 8.27 24.34
C VAL A 382 9.18 6.92 24.52
N ASP A 383 8.83 5.96 23.70
CA ASP A 383 9.44 4.64 23.64
C ASP A 383 10.02 4.42 22.24
N VAL A 384 11.32 4.17 22.16
CA VAL A 384 12.04 4.04 20.90
C VAL A 384 12.95 2.82 20.95
N ALA A 385 12.93 2.02 19.89
CA ALA A 385 13.91 0.99 19.65
C ALA A 385 14.44 1.10 18.23
N LEU A 386 15.78 0.97 18.08
CA LEU A 386 16.43 1.11 16.78
C LEU A 386 17.65 0.20 16.62
N GLN A 387 17.94 -0.18 15.38
CA GLN A 387 19.06 -1.05 15.02
C GLN A 387 19.45 -0.82 13.56
N TRP A 388 20.75 -0.72 13.29
CA TRP A 388 21.27 -0.70 11.92
C TRP A 388 21.61 -2.10 11.44
N CYS A 389 21.38 -2.35 10.15
CA CYS A 389 21.74 -3.58 9.46
C CYS A 389 22.69 -3.28 8.30
N SER A 390 23.70 -4.14 8.11
CA SER A 390 24.73 -3.92 7.08
C SER A 390 24.22 -4.19 5.66
N ASP A 391 23.31 -5.14 5.50
CA ASP A 391 22.76 -5.61 4.24
C ASP A 391 21.45 -4.94 3.81
N ALA A 392 20.93 -3.99 4.59
CA ALA A 392 19.77 -3.20 4.26
C ALA A 392 20.18 -1.83 3.66
N TYR A 393 19.57 -1.44 2.55
CA TYR A 393 19.85 -0.20 1.80
C TYR A 393 18.72 0.82 1.87
N SER A 394 17.69 0.54 2.65
CA SER A 394 16.57 1.44 2.90
C SER A 394 16.30 1.52 4.39
N GLU A 395 15.74 2.64 4.82
CA GLU A 395 15.23 2.79 6.18
C GLU A 395 13.90 2.04 6.36
N THR A 396 13.68 1.48 7.55
CA THR A 396 12.39 0.95 8.00
C THR A 396 12.00 1.72 9.24
N LEU A 397 11.11 2.70 9.10
CA LEU A 397 10.64 3.54 10.20
C LEU A 397 9.17 3.27 10.47
N LEU A 398 8.85 2.83 11.67
CA LEU A 398 7.49 2.61 12.12
C LEU A 398 7.16 3.62 13.22
N GLY A 399 6.07 4.36 13.05
CA GLY A 399 5.60 5.34 14.01
C GLY A 399 4.25 4.96 14.58
N TYR A 400 4.11 5.12 15.89
CA TYR A 400 2.88 4.87 16.63
C TYR A 400 2.61 6.03 17.60
N ALA A 401 1.34 6.38 17.72
CA ALA A 401 0.85 7.33 18.72
C ALA A 401 -0.35 6.72 19.41
N ASN A 402 -0.29 6.53 20.74
CA ASN A 402 -1.29 5.84 21.54
C ASN A 402 -1.66 4.47 20.94
N SER A 403 -0.65 3.66 20.60
CA SER A 403 -0.74 2.37 19.90
C SER A 403 -1.38 2.41 18.50
N VAL A 404 -1.78 3.58 17.98
CA VAL A 404 -2.29 3.74 16.62
C VAL A 404 -1.13 3.94 15.66
N ARG A 405 -1.10 3.18 14.56
CA ARG A 405 -0.06 3.28 13.53
C ARG A 405 -0.22 4.54 12.69
N THR A 406 0.81 5.38 12.65
CA THR A 406 0.85 6.59 11.83
C THR A 406 1.54 6.32 10.49
N SER A 407 0.81 5.73 9.55
CA SER A 407 1.35 5.29 8.26
C SER A 407 1.92 6.43 7.41
N ASP A 408 1.38 7.65 7.55
CA ASP A 408 1.78 8.84 6.81
C ASP A 408 2.78 9.71 7.60
N GLY A 409 3.31 9.15 8.70
CA GLY A 409 4.34 9.79 9.52
C GLY A 409 3.77 10.68 10.61
N GLY A 410 4.46 11.78 10.87
CA GLY A 410 4.07 12.76 11.88
C GLY A 410 5.25 13.31 12.65
N THR A 411 4.97 14.21 13.59
CA THR A 411 5.97 14.97 14.34
C THR A 411 6.96 14.10 15.12
N HIS A 412 6.54 12.95 15.64
CA HIS A 412 7.39 11.98 16.32
C HIS A 412 8.44 11.36 15.36
N LEU A 413 8.05 10.96 14.15
CA LEU A 413 9.01 10.46 13.15
C LEU A 413 9.89 11.58 12.59
N ASP A 414 9.37 12.81 12.47
CA ASP A 414 10.17 13.97 12.06
C ASP A 414 11.24 14.30 13.13
N GLY A 415 10.90 14.19 14.42
CA GLY A 415 11.83 14.32 15.54
C GLY A 415 12.94 13.28 15.51
N LEU A 416 12.59 12.00 15.34
CA LEU A 416 13.55 10.90 15.18
C LEU A 416 14.52 11.16 14.00
N LYS A 417 13.97 11.47 12.82
CA LYS A 417 14.77 11.70 11.61
C LYS A 417 15.77 12.84 11.80
N ALA A 418 15.34 13.91 12.47
CA ALA A 418 16.19 15.05 12.78
C ALA A 418 17.29 14.67 13.79
N ALA A 419 16.94 13.96 14.86
CA ALA A 419 17.86 13.53 15.91
C ALA A 419 18.98 12.65 15.36
N VAL A 420 18.61 11.54 14.69
CA VAL A 420 19.58 10.59 14.13
C VAL A 420 20.53 11.28 13.15
N THR A 421 20.00 12.10 12.25
CA THR A 421 20.81 12.79 11.26
C THR A 421 21.78 13.77 11.90
N ARG A 422 21.31 14.52 12.89
CA ARG A 422 22.16 15.50 13.62
C ARG A 422 23.24 14.81 14.43
N THR A 423 22.87 13.77 15.18
CA THR A 423 23.79 13.02 16.04
C THR A 423 24.92 12.38 15.23
N LEU A 424 24.61 11.67 14.15
CA LEU A 424 25.64 11.04 13.31
C LEU A 424 26.56 12.07 12.65
N ASN A 425 26.06 13.21 12.20
CA ASN A 425 26.91 14.28 11.68
C ASN A 425 27.83 14.87 12.78
N ASN A 426 27.31 15.09 13.98
CA ASN A 426 28.10 15.62 15.10
C ASN A 426 29.18 14.64 15.52
N LEU A 427 28.84 13.37 15.74
CA LEU A 427 29.78 12.32 16.12
C LEU A 427 30.79 12.04 15.01
N GLY A 428 30.36 12.01 13.74
CA GLY A 428 31.27 11.84 12.59
C GLY A 428 32.30 12.97 12.46
N ARG A 429 31.95 14.20 12.83
CA ARG A 429 32.94 15.32 12.94
C ARG A 429 33.83 15.21 14.16
N LYS A 430 33.28 14.82 15.31
CA LYS A 430 34.03 14.61 16.54
C LYS A 430 35.13 13.53 16.40
N THR A 431 34.80 12.44 15.72
CA THR A 431 35.72 11.31 15.43
C THR A 431 36.61 11.56 14.21
N LYS A 432 36.42 12.66 13.47
CA LYS A 432 37.10 12.99 12.21
C LYS A 432 36.83 12.01 11.05
N ALA A 433 35.84 11.14 11.17
CA ALA A 433 35.37 10.31 10.07
C ALA A 433 34.79 11.20 8.92
N LEU A 434 34.16 12.32 9.28
CA LEU A 434 33.80 13.42 8.38
C LEU A 434 34.79 14.57 8.54
N LYS A 435 35.46 14.98 7.44
CA LYS A 435 36.36 16.13 7.44
C LYS A 435 35.57 17.43 7.54
N GLU A 436 36.17 18.50 8.03
CA GLU A 436 35.54 19.83 8.14
C GLU A 436 35.02 20.38 6.80
N LYS A 437 35.67 19.98 5.68
CA LYS A 437 35.32 20.40 4.33
C LYS A 437 34.25 19.53 3.68
N ASP A 438 33.92 18.38 4.25
CA ASP A 438 32.92 17.46 3.71
C ASP A 438 31.52 18.02 3.99
N GLU A 439 30.60 17.83 3.06
CA GLU A 439 29.19 18.13 3.27
C GLU A 439 28.62 17.23 4.37
N ASN A 440 27.60 17.72 5.07
CA ASN A 440 26.88 16.89 6.02
C ASN A 440 26.18 15.72 5.32
N LEU A 441 26.17 14.57 5.98
CA LEU A 441 25.36 13.45 5.55
C LEU A 441 23.88 13.87 5.54
N SER A 442 23.20 13.65 4.44
CA SER A 442 21.75 13.84 4.38
C SER A 442 21.03 12.83 5.26
N GLY A 443 19.78 13.12 5.59
CA GLY A 443 18.98 12.20 6.39
C GLY A 443 18.86 10.80 5.77
N GLU A 444 18.74 10.70 4.45
CA GLU A 444 18.67 9.41 3.75
C GLU A 444 19.94 8.57 3.95
N HIS A 445 21.12 9.20 3.82
CA HIS A 445 22.39 8.50 3.99
C HIS A 445 22.63 8.09 5.46
N ALA A 446 22.28 8.97 6.41
CA ALA A 446 22.46 8.70 7.83
C ALA A 446 21.56 7.55 8.33
N ARG A 447 20.39 7.38 7.71
CA ARG A 447 19.42 6.36 8.09
C ARG A 447 19.40 5.14 7.17
N GLU A 448 20.33 5.04 6.22
CA GLU A 448 20.43 3.84 5.38
C GLU A 448 20.69 2.61 6.24
N GLY A 449 19.82 1.59 6.08
CA GLY A 449 19.87 0.35 6.85
C GLY A 449 19.32 0.45 8.27
N LEU A 450 18.78 1.59 8.67
CA LEU A 450 18.15 1.78 9.97
C LEU A 450 16.77 1.14 10.01
N THR A 451 16.53 0.26 10.96
CA THR A 451 15.20 -0.16 11.42
C THR A 451 14.93 0.53 12.74
N CYS A 452 13.86 1.30 12.81
CA CYS A 452 13.49 2.02 14.02
C CYS A 452 11.98 2.04 14.23
N ILE A 453 11.57 1.89 15.47
CA ILE A 453 10.19 1.99 15.92
C ILE A 453 10.13 3.11 16.95
N VAL A 454 9.18 4.01 16.78
CA VAL A 454 8.89 5.09 17.71
C VAL A 454 7.44 4.98 18.12
N SER A 455 7.21 4.77 19.40
CA SER A 455 5.89 4.81 20.03
C SER A 455 5.83 5.98 21.00
N VAL A 456 4.82 6.83 20.84
CA VAL A 456 4.59 7.93 21.76
C VAL A 456 3.22 7.78 22.41
N LEU A 457 3.15 8.01 23.72
CA LEU A 457 1.90 8.12 24.45
C LEU A 457 1.67 9.60 24.75
N VAL A 458 0.65 10.15 24.15
CA VAL A 458 0.32 11.58 24.20
C VAL A 458 -1.05 11.74 24.83
N PRO A 459 -1.21 12.55 25.89
CA PRO A 459 -2.51 12.74 26.55
C PRO A 459 -3.58 13.35 25.61
N ASN A 460 -3.19 14.32 24.78
CA ASN A 460 -4.07 14.98 23.83
C ASN A 460 -3.47 14.94 22.43
N PRO A 461 -3.53 13.80 21.71
CA PRO A 461 -2.95 13.69 20.38
C PRO A 461 -3.81 14.39 19.32
N GLU A 462 -3.16 15.15 18.46
CA GLU A 462 -3.75 15.79 17.28
C GLU A 462 -3.41 14.96 16.04
N PHE A 463 -4.43 14.38 15.40
CA PHE A 463 -4.25 13.62 14.18
C PHE A 463 -4.79 14.35 12.96
N GLU A 464 -4.10 14.20 11.83
CA GLU A 464 -4.65 14.63 10.54
C GLU A 464 -5.73 13.65 10.07
N GLY A 465 -7.00 13.99 10.32
CA GLY A 465 -8.16 13.21 9.89
C GLY A 465 -8.56 12.02 10.80
N GLN A 466 -9.71 11.44 10.50
CA GLN A 466 -10.33 10.38 11.30
C GLN A 466 -9.53 9.07 11.29
N THR A 467 -8.85 8.75 10.20
CA THR A 467 -8.06 7.52 10.07
C THR A 467 -6.74 7.55 10.86
N LYS A 468 -6.43 8.66 11.53
CA LYS A 468 -5.29 8.85 12.46
C LYS A 468 -3.93 8.49 11.84
N THR A 469 -3.76 8.68 10.53
CA THR A 469 -2.56 8.25 9.80
C THR A 469 -1.34 9.11 10.04
N ARG A 470 -1.50 10.34 10.59
CA ARG A 470 -0.41 11.28 10.84
C ARG A 470 -0.61 12.03 12.14
N LEU A 471 0.42 12.11 12.97
CA LEU A 471 0.42 12.89 14.22
C LEU A 471 0.88 14.34 13.95
N GLY A 472 0.13 15.31 14.47
CA GLY A 472 0.36 16.74 14.24
C GLY A 472 1.04 17.51 15.38
N ASN A 473 0.96 17.03 16.62
CA ASN A 473 1.45 17.73 17.83
C ASN A 473 2.88 18.29 17.71
N PRO A 474 3.10 19.63 17.71
CA PRO A 474 4.44 20.20 17.49
C PRO A 474 5.41 19.92 18.63
N GLU A 475 4.93 19.82 19.88
CA GLU A 475 5.73 19.55 21.08
C GLU A 475 6.38 18.17 21.04
N VAL A 476 5.67 17.16 20.52
CA VAL A 476 6.15 15.78 20.40
C VAL A 476 7.45 15.72 19.60
N ARG A 477 7.56 16.51 18.53
CA ARG A 477 8.77 16.55 17.70
C ARG A 477 10.02 16.86 18.52
N LYS A 478 9.94 17.89 19.40
CA LYS A 478 11.08 18.33 20.21
C LYS A 478 11.45 17.31 21.28
N ILE A 479 10.44 16.73 21.91
CA ILE A 479 10.61 15.74 22.97
C ILE A 479 11.28 14.48 22.41
N VAL A 480 10.79 13.94 21.29
CA VAL A 480 11.38 12.78 20.61
C VAL A 480 12.78 13.11 20.10
N GLU A 481 12.98 14.29 19.47
CA GLU A 481 14.29 14.72 18.99
C GLU A 481 15.32 14.73 20.10
N GLN A 482 14.97 15.26 21.27
CA GLN A 482 15.88 15.32 22.43
C GLN A 482 16.15 13.92 22.98
N ALA A 483 15.12 13.11 23.26
CA ALA A 483 15.26 11.77 23.81
C ALA A 483 16.13 10.87 22.93
N VAL A 484 15.87 10.88 21.62
CA VAL A 484 16.65 10.06 20.66
C VAL A 484 18.08 10.58 20.52
N GLN A 485 18.28 11.91 20.53
CA GLN A 485 19.63 12.49 20.45
C GLN A 485 20.47 12.08 21.65
N GLU A 486 19.93 12.18 22.86
CA GLU A 486 20.61 11.79 24.10
C GLU A 486 20.97 10.29 24.06
N LEU A 487 19.99 9.43 23.79
CA LEU A 487 20.17 7.98 23.69
C LEU A 487 21.26 7.58 22.70
N VAL A 488 21.12 8.03 21.45
CA VAL A 488 22.02 7.60 20.37
C VAL A 488 23.42 8.16 20.60
N THR A 489 23.55 9.37 21.17
CA THR A 489 24.86 9.94 21.52
C THR A 489 25.53 9.12 22.61
N GLU A 490 24.86 8.86 23.72
CA GLU A 490 25.36 8.10 24.85
C GLU A 490 25.80 6.68 24.43
N TYR A 491 24.94 5.98 23.73
CA TYR A 491 25.23 4.63 23.28
C TYR A 491 26.43 4.58 22.32
N LEU A 492 26.47 5.46 21.31
CA LEU A 492 27.54 5.45 20.30
C LEU A 492 28.89 5.97 20.85
N GLU A 493 28.88 6.84 21.85
CA GLU A 493 30.12 7.24 22.54
C GLU A 493 30.70 6.10 23.40
N CYS A 494 29.84 5.23 23.95
CA CYS A 494 30.27 4.04 24.69
C CYS A 494 30.68 2.88 23.75
N HIS A 495 30.24 2.89 22.49
CA HIS A 495 30.47 1.80 21.50
C HIS A 495 31.12 2.35 20.22
N PRO A 496 32.41 2.73 20.25
CA PRO A 496 33.07 3.37 19.11
C PRO A 496 33.15 2.47 17.87
N GLU A 497 33.25 1.15 18.02
CA GLU A 497 33.25 0.20 16.89
C GLU A 497 31.92 0.21 16.16
N THR A 498 30.82 0.30 16.89
CA THR A 498 29.44 0.43 16.30
C THR A 498 29.30 1.76 15.59
N LEU A 499 29.80 2.85 16.20
CA LEU A 499 29.77 4.17 15.57
C LEU A 499 30.54 4.16 14.24
N ASP A 500 31.75 3.59 14.22
CA ASP A 500 32.56 3.52 13.01
C ASP A 500 31.89 2.71 11.91
N ALA A 501 31.26 1.57 12.24
CA ALA A 501 30.52 0.75 11.29
C ALA A 501 29.30 1.48 10.70
N ILE A 502 28.54 2.20 11.52
CA ILE A 502 27.38 3.00 11.07
C ILE A 502 27.85 4.18 10.20
N LEU A 503 28.91 4.90 10.62
CA LEU A 503 29.45 6.01 9.85
C LEU A 503 30.04 5.55 8.51
N GLU A 504 30.77 4.42 8.49
CA GLU A 504 31.27 3.85 7.25
C GLU A 504 30.14 3.56 6.26
N LYS A 505 29.05 2.91 6.73
CA LYS A 505 27.88 2.63 5.93
C LYS A 505 27.24 3.93 5.39
N ALA A 506 27.02 4.91 6.25
CA ALA A 506 26.43 6.19 5.87
C ALA A 506 27.29 6.97 4.86
N ILE A 507 28.62 6.92 5.02
CA ILE A 507 29.57 7.54 4.08
C ILE A 507 29.59 6.79 2.74
N GLN A 508 29.49 5.47 2.75
CA GLN A 508 29.36 4.68 1.51
C GLN A 508 28.07 5.01 0.78
N ALA A 509 26.94 5.14 1.47
CA ALA A 509 25.67 5.59 0.92
C ALA A 509 25.78 6.99 0.28
N TYR A 510 26.42 7.94 0.98
CA TYR A 510 26.67 9.27 0.46
C TYR A 510 27.53 9.24 -0.80
N LYS A 511 28.65 8.49 -0.81
CA LYS A 511 29.52 8.36 -1.99
C LYS A 511 28.78 7.74 -3.16
N ALA A 512 27.94 6.72 -2.93
CA ALA A 512 27.14 6.10 -3.96
C ALA A 512 26.11 7.08 -4.55
N ALA A 513 25.42 7.85 -3.70
CA ALA A 513 24.47 8.87 -4.13
C ALA A 513 25.15 10.00 -4.93
N MET A 514 26.32 10.46 -4.51
CA MET A 514 27.11 11.46 -5.24
C MET A 514 27.58 10.94 -6.61
N ALA A 515 28.02 9.68 -6.67
CA ALA A 515 28.38 9.06 -7.93
C ALA A 515 27.17 8.95 -8.88
N ALA A 516 26.01 8.59 -8.32
CA ALA A 516 24.77 8.55 -9.07
C ALA A 516 24.33 9.94 -9.57
N LYS A 517 24.45 10.98 -8.71
CA LYS A 517 24.19 12.38 -9.10
C LYS A 517 25.11 12.85 -10.23
N THR A 518 26.41 12.57 -10.11
CA THR A 518 27.40 12.89 -11.13
C THR A 518 27.11 12.17 -12.45
N ALA A 519 26.77 10.88 -12.37
CA ALA A 519 26.38 10.10 -13.56
C ALA A 519 25.12 10.69 -14.24
N ARG A 520 24.12 11.12 -13.46
CA ARG A 520 22.92 11.79 -13.97
C ARG A 520 23.23 13.13 -14.64
N GLU A 521 24.09 13.94 -14.01
CA GLU A 521 24.50 15.22 -14.59
C GLU A 521 25.25 15.01 -15.90
N LEU A 522 26.10 13.99 -15.99
CA LEU A 522 26.76 13.60 -17.23
C LEU A 522 25.75 13.19 -18.32
N ILE A 523 24.71 12.45 -17.93
CA ILE A 523 23.62 12.05 -18.84
C ILE A 523 22.81 13.29 -19.27
N ARG A 524 22.46 14.19 -18.32
CA ARG A 524 21.78 15.46 -18.62
C ARG A 524 22.63 16.35 -19.55
N ARG A 525 23.93 16.46 -19.28
CA ARG A 525 24.85 17.22 -20.14
C ARG A 525 25.00 16.60 -21.55
N LYS A 526 25.06 15.26 -21.64
CA LYS A 526 25.05 14.58 -22.95
C LYS A 526 23.74 14.77 -23.70
N ASN A 527 22.60 14.84 -22.98
CA ASN A 527 21.27 15.06 -23.56
C ASN A 527 21.02 16.52 -23.94
N LEU A 528 21.57 17.49 -23.18
CA LEU A 528 21.54 18.90 -23.53
C LEU A 528 22.43 19.20 -24.78
N LEU A 529 23.48 18.41 -25.02
CA LEU A 529 24.33 18.47 -26.22
C LEU A 529 23.76 17.65 -27.39
N LYS A 530 22.81 16.77 -27.16
CA LYS A 530 22.08 15.97 -28.15
C LYS A 530 20.60 16.26 -28.05
N THR A 531 20.15 17.37 -28.63
CA THR A 531 18.74 17.71 -28.84
C THR A 531 17.84 16.48 -28.95
N SER A 532 16.94 16.32 -27.98
CA SER A 532 15.68 15.55 -27.99
C SER A 532 15.62 14.28 -28.86
N ARG A 533 16.46 13.28 -28.60
CA ARG A 533 16.26 11.96 -29.18
C ARG A 533 15.97 10.96 -28.09
N LEU A 534 14.74 10.46 -28.11
CA LEU A 534 14.33 9.24 -27.41
C LEU A 534 15.30 8.08 -27.71
N PRO A 535 15.42 7.08 -26.82
CA PRO A 535 16.29 5.93 -27.08
C PRO A 535 16.04 5.38 -28.48
N GLY A 536 17.09 5.24 -29.28
CA GLY A 536 16.97 4.89 -30.71
C GLY A 536 16.28 3.57 -31.00
N LYS A 537 16.03 2.75 -29.97
CA LYS A 537 15.27 1.49 -30.04
C LYS A 537 13.78 1.65 -29.69
N LEU A 538 13.38 2.75 -29.06
CA LEU A 538 11.99 3.00 -28.75
C LEU A 538 11.22 3.30 -30.04
N ALA A 539 10.20 2.50 -30.31
CA ALA A 539 9.19 2.83 -31.30
C ALA A 539 8.02 3.51 -30.57
N ASP A 540 8.04 4.84 -30.55
CA ASP A 540 7.05 5.64 -29.84
C ASP A 540 5.68 5.63 -30.51
N CYS A 541 4.63 6.02 -29.78
CA CYS A 541 3.29 6.25 -30.33
C CYS A 541 3.09 7.72 -30.72
N THR A 542 2.06 7.98 -31.51
CA THR A 542 1.76 9.34 -31.98
C THR A 542 0.98 10.15 -30.92
N CYS A 543 0.20 9.47 -30.06
CA CYS A 543 -0.54 10.11 -28.97
C CYS A 543 0.43 10.66 -27.93
N SER A 544 0.26 11.94 -27.58
CA SER A 544 1.07 12.63 -26.56
C SER A 544 0.42 12.65 -25.17
N ASP A 545 -0.85 12.22 -25.03
CA ASP A 545 -1.53 12.13 -23.74
C ASP A 545 -1.18 10.79 -23.06
N PRO A 546 -0.50 10.81 -21.91
CA PRO A 546 -0.10 9.60 -21.19
C PRO A 546 -1.26 8.69 -20.80
N ARG A 547 -2.44 9.27 -20.59
CA ARG A 547 -3.65 8.53 -20.14
C ARG A 547 -4.19 7.58 -21.21
N PHE A 548 -3.96 7.92 -22.46
CA PHE A 548 -4.40 7.13 -23.62
C PHE A 548 -3.23 6.36 -24.27
N SER A 549 -2.00 6.55 -23.77
CA SER A 549 -0.80 5.92 -24.29
C SER A 549 -0.36 4.73 -23.44
N GLU A 550 0.12 3.69 -24.10
CA GLU A 550 0.64 2.49 -23.44
C GLU A 550 1.97 2.06 -24.07
N ILE A 551 2.85 1.49 -23.25
CA ILE A 551 4.14 0.99 -23.71
C ILE A 551 4.27 -0.50 -23.43
N PHE A 552 4.73 -1.26 -24.41
CA PHE A 552 5.12 -2.65 -24.27
C PHE A 552 6.63 -2.75 -24.15
N ILE A 553 7.10 -3.28 -23.04
CA ILE A 553 8.48 -3.64 -22.80
C ILE A 553 8.62 -5.10 -23.23
N VAL A 554 9.31 -5.33 -24.36
CA VAL A 554 9.32 -6.62 -25.06
C VAL A 554 10.71 -7.25 -24.95
N GLU A 555 10.77 -8.54 -24.69
CA GLU A 555 11.99 -9.32 -24.65
C GLU A 555 12.57 -9.48 -26.07
N GLY A 556 13.81 -9.00 -26.24
CA GLY A 556 14.56 -9.19 -27.48
C GLY A 556 14.15 -8.31 -28.65
N GLU A 557 15.04 -8.19 -29.64
CA GLU A 557 14.82 -7.39 -30.85
C GLU A 557 13.90 -8.12 -31.86
N SER A 558 13.92 -9.44 -31.88
CA SER A 558 13.08 -10.25 -32.77
C SER A 558 11.60 -10.06 -32.47
N ALA A 559 11.20 -10.34 -31.20
CA ALA A 559 9.84 -10.14 -30.75
C ALA A 559 9.44 -8.65 -30.80
N GLY A 560 10.39 -7.72 -30.48
CA GLY A 560 10.20 -6.30 -30.66
C GLY A 560 9.92 -5.89 -32.10
N GLY A 561 10.52 -6.59 -33.10
CA GLY A 561 10.26 -6.37 -34.52
C GLY A 561 8.83 -6.73 -34.92
N SER A 562 8.35 -7.93 -34.51
CA SER A 562 6.98 -8.36 -34.74
C SER A 562 5.97 -7.44 -34.03
N ALA A 563 6.25 -7.06 -32.78
CA ALA A 563 5.39 -6.13 -32.03
C ALA A 563 5.32 -4.74 -32.67
N LYS A 564 6.44 -4.21 -33.20
CA LYS A 564 6.47 -2.92 -33.91
C LYS A 564 5.62 -2.93 -35.19
N GLN A 565 5.55 -4.07 -35.89
CA GLN A 565 4.74 -4.23 -37.10
C GLN A 565 3.26 -4.43 -36.75
N GLY A 566 2.96 -5.17 -35.69
CA GLY A 566 1.60 -5.52 -35.31
C GLY A 566 0.87 -4.48 -34.47
N ARG A 567 1.57 -3.48 -33.88
CA ARG A 567 0.98 -2.50 -32.96
C ARG A 567 0.07 -1.46 -33.63
N ASP A 568 -0.80 -0.86 -32.87
CA ASP A 568 -1.43 0.42 -33.23
C ASP A 568 -0.46 1.57 -32.91
N ARG A 569 -0.03 2.27 -33.99
CA ARG A 569 0.94 3.37 -33.86
C ARG A 569 0.36 4.62 -33.19
N LEU A 570 -0.95 4.71 -33.08
CA LEU A 570 -1.60 5.88 -32.49
C LEU A 570 -1.29 5.95 -30.98
N TYR A 571 -1.46 4.86 -30.24
CA TYR A 571 -1.38 4.86 -28.78
C TYR A 571 -0.45 3.79 -28.19
N GLN A 572 0.11 2.88 -28.99
CA GLN A 572 1.02 1.84 -28.51
C GLN A 572 2.48 2.14 -28.85
N ALA A 573 3.33 2.19 -27.84
CA ALA A 573 4.77 2.26 -27.95
C ALA A 573 5.41 0.90 -27.69
N ILE A 574 6.54 0.59 -28.34
CA ILE A 574 7.30 -0.66 -28.16
C ILE A 574 8.75 -0.33 -27.80
N LEU A 575 9.20 -0.89 -26.68
CA LEU A 575 10.58 -0.83 -26.21
C LEU A 575 11.16 -2.24 -26.15
N PRO A 576 11.99 -2.69 -27.11
CA PRO A 576 12.68 -3.96 -27.04
C PRO A 576 13.85 -3.88 -26.07
N LEU A 577 14.01 -4.88 -25.20
CA LEU A 577 15.14 -5.05 -24.30
C LEU A 577 16.24 -5.89 -24.99
N LYS A 578 17.50 -5.61 -24.65
CA LYS A 578 18.64 -6.39 -25.11
C LYS A 578 19.01 -7.45 -24.05
N GLY A 579 18.20 -8.50 -23.96
CA GLY A 579 18.44 -9.59 -23.01
C GLY A 579 18.10 -9.21 -21.55
N LYS A 580 18.75 -9.90 -20.61
CA LYS A 580 18.52 -9.73 -19.17
C LYS A 580 19.03 -8.38 -18.69
N ILE A 581 18.17 -7.59 -18.03
CA ILE A 581 18.58 -6.32 -17.42
C ILE A 581 19.37 -6.55 -16.15
N LEU A 582 20.04 -5.51 -15.66
CA LEU A 582 20.78 -5.53 -14.41
C LEU A 582 19.85 -5.89 -13.23
N ASN A 583 20.30 -6.81 -12.37
CA ASN A 583 19.63 -7.07 -11.11
C ASN A 583 19.93 -5.93 -10.11
N VAL A 584 18.94 -5.05 -9.91
CA VAL A 584 19.09 -3.87 -9.05
C VAL A 584 19.10 -4.20 -7.55
N GLU A 585 18.67 -5.40 -7.16
CA GLU A 585 18.71 -5.87 -5.77
C GLU A 585 20.14 -6.09 -5.26
N ARG A 586 21.07 -6.38 -6.19
CA ARG A 586 22.48 -6.69 -5.89
C ARG A 586 23.46 -5.57 -6.20
N LYS A 587 22.97 -4.41 -6.62
CA LYS A 587 23.83 -3.35 -7.12
C LYS A 587 23.47 -2.01 -6.50
N ASP A 588 24.51 -1.21 -6.28
CA ASP A 588 24.39 0.16 -5.85
C ASP A 588 23.76 1.06 -6.93
N ASP A 589 23.24 2.19 -6.53
CA ASP A 589 22.60 3.15 -7.43
C ASP A 589 23.57 3.65 -8.53
N ALA A 590 24.88 3.74 -8.24
CA ALA A 590 25.87 4.13 -9.22
C ALA A 590 25.98 3.12 -10.38
N ALA A 591 25.91 1.83 -10.10
CA ALA A 591 25.90 0.77 -11.10
C ALA A 591 24.57 0.74 -11.88
N ILE A 592 23.44 1.02 -11.21
CA ILE A 592 22.14 1.13 -11.85
C ILE A 592 22.17 2.21 -12.93
N TYR A 593 22.69 3.42 -12.61
CA TYR A 593 22.77 4.53 -13.56
C TYR A 593 23.86 4.37 -14.63
N LYS A 594 24.80 3.45 -14.48
CA LYS A 594 25.78 3.11 -15.53
C LYS A 594 25.23 2.13 -16.56
N ASN A 595 24.17 1.39 -16.25
CA ASN A 595 23.61 0.37 -17.14
C ASN A 595 22.75 1.03 -18.24
N GLU A 596 23.10 0.82 -19.50
CA GLU A 596 22.42 1.43 -20.65
C GLU A 596 20.96 1.01 -20.79
N GLU A 597 20.60 -0.25 -20.50
CA GLU A 597 19.21 -0.73 -20.62
C GLU A 597 18.32 -0.10 -19.54
N ILE A 598 18.84 0.06 -18.32
CA ILE A 598 18.14 0.76 -17.24
C ILE A 598 17.95 2.26 -17.58
N GLN A 599 19.00 2.91 -18.13
CA GLN A 599 18.89 4.30 -18.58
C GLN A 599 17.79 4.46 -19.65
N LYS A 600 17.74 3.53 -20.62
CA LYS A 600 16.70 3.53 -21.66
C LYS A 600 15.29 3.39 -21.08
N LEU A 601 15.12 2.52 -20.06
CA LEU A 601 13.84 2.38 -19.35
C LEU A 601 13.45 3.68 -18.66
N ILE A 602 14.37 4.28 -17.88
CA ILE A 602 14.12 5.53 -17.16
C ILE A 602 13.72 6.64 -18.13
N LEU A 603 14.46 6.82 -19.22
CA LEU A 603 14.22 7.86 -20.22
C LEU A 603 12.95 7.61 -21.03
N ALA A 604 12.71 6.37 -21.46
CA ALA A 604 11.53 6.02 -22.25
C ALA A 604 10.24 6.23 -21.46
N LEU A 605 10.26 5.91 -20.17
CA LEU A 605 9.08 5.99 -19.30
C LEU A 605 8.89 7.35 -18.64
N GLY A 606 9.95 8.15 -18.53
CA GLY A 606 9.92 9.43 -17.80
C GLY A 606 9.91 9.24 -16.27
N LEU A 607 10.59 8.20 -15.76
CA LEU A 607 10.52 7.84 -14.33
C LEU A 607 11.20 8.84 -13.38
N GLY A 608 11.94 9.81 -13.91
CA GLY A 608 12.71 10.72 -13.07
C GLY A 608 13.89 10.03 -12.40
N VAL A 609 14.21 10.48 -11.20
CA VAL A 609 15.34 10.00 -10.41
C VAL A 609 14.83 9.24 -9.20
N LYS A 610 15.49 8.14 -8.86
CA LYS A 610 15.17 7.37 -7.64
C LYS A 610 15.35 8.26 -6.39
N GLY A 611 14.36 8.26 -5.51
CA GLY A 611 14.37 9.06 -4.28
C GLY A 611 13.83 10.50 -4.44
N GLU A 612 13.49 10.95 -5.63
CA GLU A 612 12.69 12.16 -5.82
C GLU A 612 11.19 11.81 -5.76
N ASP A 613 10.35 12.77 -5.36
CA ASP A 613 8.89 12.59 -5.37
C ASP A 613 8.41 12.17 -6.77
N PHE A 614 7.55 11.17 -6.78
CA PHE A 614 7.04 10.65 -8.04
C PHE A 614 6.15 11.67 -8.75
N ASN A 615 6.66 12.19 -9.86
CA ASN A 615 5.91 13.11 -10.70
C ASN A 615 5.11 12.31 -11.75
N LYS A 616 3.81 12.15 -11.52
CA LYS A 616 2.90 11.47 -12.45
C LYS A 616 2.79 12.18 -13.81
N ASP A 617 2.93 13.51 -13.83
CA ASP A 617 2.84 14.30 -15.06
C ASP A 617 4.06 14.13 -15.96
N ALA A 618 5.18 13.67 -15.40
CA ALA A 618 6.37 13.33 -16.17
C ALA A 618 6.32 11.92 -16.78
N LEU A 619 5.40 11.07 -16.34
CA LEU A 619 5.21 9.72 -16.86
C LEU A 619 4.65 9.79 -18.28
N ARG A 620 5.31 9.12 -19.21
CA ARG A 620 4.93 9.18 -20.63
C ARG A 620 3.81 8.23 -21.04
N TYR A 621 3.59 7.19 -20.25
CA TYR A 621 2.58 6.16 -20.52
C TYR A 621 1.91 5.73 -19.22
N HIS A 622 0.60 5.77 -19.15
CA HIS A 622 -0.16 5.31 -17.98
C HIS A 622 -0.44 3.80 -17.97
N LYS A 623 0.04 3.07 -19.00
CA LYS A 623 0.06 1.60 -18.98
C LYS A 623 1.44 1.12 -19.40
N ILE A 624 2.14 0.50 -18.47
CA ILE A 624 3.45 -0.10 -18.70
C ILE A 624 3.25 -1.61 -18.72
N ILE A 625 3.33 -2.21 -19.90
CA ILE A 625 2.99 -3.61 -20.12
C ILE A 625 4.28 -4.40 -20.34
N ILE A 626 4.57 -5.33 -19.44
CA ILE A 626 5.70 -6.24 -19.55
C ILE A 626 5.26 -7.43 -20.42
N LEU A 627 5.96 -7.65 -21.51
CA LEU A 627 5.69 -8.73 -22.45
C LEU A 627 6.97 -9.55 -22.67
N THR A 628 7.03 -10.71 -22.03
CA THR A 628 8.18 -11.63 -22.08
C THR A 628 7.74 -13.00 -22.61
N ASP A 629 8.71 -13.75 -23.12
CA ASP A 629 8.51 -15.11 -23.58
C ASP A 629 7.95 -16.02 -22.48
N ALA A 630 7.25 -17.08 -22.86
CA ALA A 630 6.61 -18.00 -21.91
C ALA A 630 7.59 -19.05 -21.32
N ASP A 631 8.89 -18.85 -21.49
CA ASP A 631 9.95 -19.71 -21.00
C ASP A 631 10.55 -19.24 -19.66
N VAL A 632 11.56 -19.94 -19.18
CA VAL A 632 12.24 -19.67 -17.91
C VAL A 632 13.04 -18.37 -17.95
N ASP A 633 13.59 -17.99 -19.09
CA ASP A 633 14.35 -16.77 -19.28
C ASP A 633 13.44 -15.56 -19.31
N GLY A 634 12.29 -15.63 -19.98
CA GLY A 634 11.26 -14.62 -19.95
C GLY A 634 10.67 -14.40 -18.55
N ALA A 635 10.48 -15.49 -17.78
CA ALA A 635 10.07 -15.38 -16.38
C ALA A 635 11.13 -14.65 -15.52
N HIS A 636 12.41 -14.89 -15.77
CA HIS A 636 13.51 -14.21 -15.09
C HIS A 636 13.59 -12.73 -15.48
N ILE A 637 13.49 -12.38 -16.77
CA ILE A 637 13.50 -11.00 -17.26
C ILE A 637 12.33 -10.22 -16.66
N ARG A 638 11.14 -10.83 -16.60
CA ARG A 638 9.97 -10.25 -15.95
C ARG A 638 10.22 -9.97 -14.47
N THR A 639 10.82 -10.91 -13.74
CA THR A 639 11.17 -10.72 -12.33
C THR A 639 12.20 -9.61 -12.14
N LEU A 640 13.20 -9.51 -13.01
CA LEU A 640 14.18 -8.40 -12.99
C LEU A 640 13.50 -7.05 -13.21
N LEU A 641 12.58 -6.95 -14.17
CA LEU A 641 11.82 -5.72 -14.43
C LEU A 641 10.94 -5.34 -13.25
N LEU A 642 10.23 -6.31 -12.64
CA LEU A 642 9.41 -6.06 -11.47
C LEU A 642 10.25 -5.63 -10.27
N THR A 643 11.43 -6.25 -10.07
CA THR A 643 12.41 -5.82 -9.05
C THR A 643 12.85 -4.38 -9.30
N PHE A 644 13.19 -4.05 -10.56
CA PHE A 644 13.57 -2.68 -10.94
C PHE A 644 12.45 -1.70 -10.63
N PHE A 645 11.23 -1.92 -11.09
CA PHE A 645 10.12 -1.01 -10.83
C PHE A 645 9.81 -0.87 -9.34
N PHE A 646 9.82 -1.97 -8.60
CA PHE A 646 9.56 -1.96 -7.16
C PHE A 646 10.63 -1.19 -6.36
N ARG A 647 11.92 -1.39 -6.69
CA ARG A 647 13.03 -0.72 -5.99
C ARG A 647 13.30 0.70 -6.49
N TYR A 648 12.92 1.00 -7.71
CA TYR A 648 13.15 2.31 -8.32
C TYR A 648 12.00 3.29 -8.08
N GLN A 649 10.75 2.85 -8.30
CA GLN A 649 9.55 3.68 -8.18
C GLN A 649 8.32 2.83 -7.81
N ARG A 650 8.15 2.62 -6.50
CA ARG A 650 7.08 1.78 -5.95
C ARG A 650 5.68 2.29 -6.26
N SER A 651 5.52 3.62 -6.36
CA SER A 651 4.24 4.27 -6.69
C SER A 651 3.63 3.79 -8.01
N LEU A 652 4.44 3.24 -8.94
CA LEU A 652 3.91 2.66 -10.18
C LEU A 652 2.96 1.46 -9.93
N PHE A 653 3.17 0.71 -8.86
CA PHE A 653 2.29 -0.40 -8.46
C PHE A 653 1.09 0.12 -7.66
N GLU A 654 1.32 1.08 -6.78
CA GLU A 654 0.29 1.69 -5.92
C GLU A 654 -0.77 2.40 -6.77
N ASP A 655 -0.33 3.07 -7.83
CA ASP A 655 -1.20 3.78 -8.78
C ASP A 655 -1.72 2.91 -9.94
N GLY A 656 -1.32 1.63 -10.02
CA GLY A 656 -1.86 0.68 -10.99
C GLY A 656 -1.37 0.87 -12.43
N PHE A 657 -0.13 1.34 -12.64
CA PHE A 657 0.45 1.54 -13.98
C PHE A 657 1.14 0.31 -14.55
N ILE A 658 1.43 -0.73 -13.74
CA ILE A 658 2.20 -1.92 -14.18
C ILE A 658 1.27 -3.07 -14.55
N TYR A 659 1.46 -3.57 -15.76
CA TYR A 659 0.72 -4.72 -16.31
C TYR A 659 1.65 -5.78 -16.83
N VAL A 660 1.17 -7.02 -16.83
CA VAL A 660 1.81 -8.15 -17.53
C VAL A 660 0.90 -8.63 -18.64
N GLY A 661 1.39 -8.64 -19.85
CA GLY A 661 0.72 -9.23 -21.00
C GLY A 661 0.80 -10.77 -20.95
N VAL A 662 -0.28 -11.43 -21.29
CA VAL A 662 -0.36 -12.90 -21.35
C VAL A 662 -0.55 -13.31 -22.80
N PRO A 663 0.53 -13.71 -23.51
CA PRO A 663 0.41 -14.27 -24.86
C PRO A 663 -0.16 -15.69 -24.80
N PRO A 664 -0.76 -16.21 -25.88
CA PRO A 664 -1.18 -17.60 -25.96
C PRO A 664 0.01 -18.55 -25.98
N LEU A 665 -0.16 -19.73 -25.34
CA LEU A 665 0.85 -20.78 -25.35
C LEU A 665 0.68 -21.72 -26.55
N TYR A 666 -0.55 -21.88 -27.04
CA TYR A 666 -0.86 -22.83 -28.10
C TYR A 666 -1.73 -22.18 -29.19
N LYS A 667 -1.43 -22.58 -30.41
CA LYS A 667 -2.28 -22.34 -31.59
C LYS A 667 -2.76 -23.71 -32.08
N VAL A 668 -4.05 -23.85 -32.21
CA VAL A 668 -4.71 -25.05 -32.72
C VAL A 668 -5.42 -24.69 -34.03
N GLU A 669 -4.95 -25.31 -35.11
CA GLU A 669 -5.54 -25.13 -36.44
C GLU A 669 -6.36 -26.34 -36.83
N ARG A 670 -7.60 -26.12 -37.16
CA ARG A 670 -8.52 -27.15 -37.68
C ARG A 670 -9.18 -26.65 -38.97
N GLY A 671 -8.67 -27.08 -40.08
CA GLY A 671 -9.08 -26.58 -41.38
C GLY A 671 -8.84 -25.08 -41.52
N LYS A 672 -9.90 -24.28 -41.65
CA LYS A 672 -9.80 -22.80 -41.71
C LYS A 672 -9.97 -22.12 -40.35
N GLN A 673 -10.27 -22.88 -39.31
CA GLN A 673 -10.47 -22.31 -37.96
C GLN A 673 -9.16 -22.35 -37.17
N ILE A 674 -8.82 -21.21 -36.57
CA ILE A 674 -7.66 -21.03 -35.72
C ILE A 674 -8.17 -20.73 -34.31
N HIS A 675 -7.68 -21.45 -33.32
CA HIS A 675 -7.96 -21.24 -31.92
C HIS A 675 -6.67 -20.99 -31.16
N TYR A 676 -6.65 -20.03 -30.26
CA TYR A 676 -5.54 -19.73 -29.38
C TYR A 676 -5.89 -20.14 -27.95
N CYS A 677 -4.99 -20.89 -27.29
CA CYS A 677 -5.14 -21.32 -25.91
C CYS A 677 -4.03 -20.72 -25.06
N PHE A 678 -4.41 -20.17 -23.91
CA PHE A 678 -3.49 -19.45 -23.03
C PHE A 678 -2.85 -20.33 -21.95
N ASN A 679 -3.41 -21.51 -21.72
CA ASN A 679 -2.89 -22.51 -20.78
C ASN A 679 -3.26 -23.92 -21.21
N ASP A 680 -2.69 -24.94 -20.52
CA ASP A 680 -2.92 -26.35 -20.80
C ASP A 680 -4.38 -26.77 -20.58
N ASP A 681 -5.07 -26.15 -19.63
CA ASP A 681 -6.46 -26.46 -19.33
C ASP A 681 -7.41 -25.95 -20.44
N ASP A 682 -7.11 -24.79 -21.00
CA ASP A 682 -7.87 -24.28 -22.15
C ASP A 682 -7.65 -25.18 -23.39
N LEU A 683 -6.41 -25.63 -23.60
CA LEU A 683 -6.10 -26.59 -24.65
C LEU A 683 -6.90 -27.91 -24.48
N LYS A 684 -6.87 -28.47 -23.27
CA LYS A 684 -7.61 -29.69 -22.94
C LYS A 684 -9.12 -29.52 -23.13
N LYS A 685 -9.68 -28.39 -22.72
CA LYS A 685 -11.09 -28.07 -22.93
C LYS A 685 -11.43 -27.99 -24.42
N LEU A 686 -10.62 -27.27 -25.19
CA LEU A 686 -10.80 -27.14 -26.62
C LEU A 686 -10.74 -28.49 -27.33
N LEU A 687 -9.73 -29.31 -27.04
CA LEU A 687 -9.57 -30.63 -27.64
C LEU A 687 -10.72 -31.60 -27.33
N ARG A 688 -11.35 -31.46 -26.15
CA ARG A 688 -12.57 -32.24 -25.80
C ARG A 688 -13.80 -31.85 -26.66
N THR A 689 -13.81 -30.69 -27.26
CA THR A 689 -14.89 -30.26 -28.16
C THR A 689 -14.74 -30.83 -29.57
N PHE A 690 -13.57 -31.39 -29.87
CA PHE A 690 -13.31 -31.96 -31.20
C PHE A 690 -13.79 -33.42 -31.26
N PRO A 691 -14.34 -33.86 -32.39
CA PRO A 691 -14.65 -35.25 -32.61
C PRO A 691 -13.41 -36.13 -32.52
N SER A 692 -13.55 -37.36 -32.06
CA SER A 692 -12.44 -38.29 -31.81
C SER A 692 -11.51 -38.54 -33.03
N ASN A 693 -11.98 -38.33 -34.24
CA ASN A 693 -11.23 -38.47 -35.49
C ASN A 693 -10.84 -37.16 -36.15
N ALA A 694 -10.92 -36.02 -35.41
CA ALA A 694 -10.59 -34.74 -36.00
C ALA A 694 -9.09 -34.56 -36.18
N SER A 695 -8.67 -34.30 -37.42
CA SER A 695 -7.30 -33.84 -37.71
C SER A 695 -7.17 -32.37 -37.33
N TYR A 696 -6.17 -32.05 -36.56
CA TYR A 696 -5.78 -30.68 -36.19
C TYR A 696 -4.26 -30.55 -36.16
N ASN A 697 -3.78 -29.33 -36.41
CA ASN A 697 -2.37 -28.98 -36.23
C ASN A 697 -2.23 -28.21 -34.92
N LEU A 698 -1.32 -28.64 -34.04
CA LEU A 698 -1.01 -28.01 -32.78
C LEU A 698 0.40 -27.42 -32.84
N GLN A 699 0.47 -26.10 -32.68
CA GLN A 699 1.72 -25.36 -32.55
C GLN A 699 1.81 -24.85 -31.12
N ARG A 700 2.92 -25.14 -30.42
CA ARG A 700 3.27 -24.50 -29.13
C ARG A 700 4.20 -23.34 -29.41
N PHE A 701 3.86 -22.14 -28.94
CA PHE A 701 4.74 -20.99 -28.99
C PHE A 701 5.75 -21.06 -27.82
N LYS A 702 7.02 -21.05 -28.13
CA LYS A 702 8.09 -20.96 -27.13
C LYS A 702 8.47 -19.52 -26.83
N GLY A 703 8.35 -18.64 -27.81
CA GLY A 703 8.64 -17.22 -27.64
C GLY A 703 7.78 -16.33 -28.55
N LEU A 704 7.71 -15.05 -28.20
CA LEU A 704 6.99 -14.02 -28.94
C LEU A 704 7.53 -13.79 -30.35
N GLY A 705 8.84 -14.10 -30.55
CA GLY A 705 9.49 -13.98 -31.85
C GLY A 705 8.99 -14.99 -32.89
N GLU A 706 8.32 -16.07 -32.45
CA GLU A 706 7.71 -17.07 -33.33
C GLU A 706 6.32 -16.62 -33.86
N MET A 707 5.75 -15.57 -33.29
CA MET A 707 4.44 -15.07 -33.67
C MET A 707 4.55 -14.06 -34.80
N MET A 708 3.71 -14.26 -35.81
CA MET A 708 3.55 -13.25 -36.89
C MET A 708 2.92 -11.97 -36.34
N PRO A 709 3.21 -10.79 -36.91
CA PRO A 709 2.69 -9.51 -36.42
C PRO A 709 1.16 -9.48 -36.26
N LEU A 710 0.43 -10.09 -37.18
CA LEU A 710 -1.03 -10.17 -37.12
C LEU A 710 -1.50 -11.05 -35.96
N GLN A 711 -0.85 -12.18 -35.73
CA GLN A 711 -1.16 -13.08 -34.60
C GLN A 711 -0.92 -12.38 -33.27
N LEU A 712 0.18 -11.65 -33.16
CA LEU A 712 0.53 -10.88 -31.99
C LEU A 712 -0.48 -9.75 -31.74
N TRP A 713 -0.95 -9.11 -32.81
CA TRP A 713 -2.04 -8.12 -32.71
C TRP A 713 -3.31 -8.76 -32.17
N GLU A 714 -3.81 -9.80 -32.85
CA GLU A 714 -5.08 -10.45 -32.50
C GLU A 714 -5.14 -11.02 -31.09
N THR A 715 -4.00 -11.50 -30.56
CA THR A 715 -3.98 -12.21 -29.28
C THR A 715 -3.47 -11.40 -28.10
N THR A 716 -2.56 -10.43 -28.34
CA THR A 716 -1.76 -9.83 -27.27
C THR A 716 -1.75 -8.31 -27.27
N LEU A 717 -1.81 -7.65 -28.45
CA LEU A 717 -1.74 -6.19 -28.52
C LEU A 717 -3.11 -5.52 -28.61
N ASN A 718 -4.08 -6.15 -29.25
CA ASN A 718 -5.43 -5.59 -29.47
C ASN A 718 -6.18 -5.44 -28.14
N PRO A 719 -6.55 -4.20 -27.73
CA PRO A 719 -7.24 -3.96 -26.46
C PRO A 719 -8.53 -4.75 -26.26
N ALA A 720 -9.24 -5.09 -27.36
CA ALA A 720 -10.51 -5.79 -27.31
C ALA A 720 -10.38 -7.31 -27.03
N GLN A 721 -9.22 -7.90 -27.32
CA GLN A 721 -9.02 -9.36 -27.28
C GLN A 721 -7.90 -9.80 -26.35
N ARG A 722 -6.95 -8.92 -26.06
CA ARG A 722 -5.78 -9.23 -25.24
C ARG A 722 -6.13 -9.51 -23.79
N MET A 723 -5.28 -10.29 -23.13
CA MET A 723 -5.33 -10.53 -21.71
C MET A 723 -4.17 -9.79 -21.01
N LEU A 724 -4.52 -8.85 -20.13
CA LEU A 724 -3.56 -8.14 -19.27
C LEU A 724 -3.83 -8.46 -17.80
N LYS A 725 -2.75 -8.64 -17.05
CA LYS A 725 -2.79 -8.74 -15.59
C LYS A 725 -2.29 -7.43 -15.00
N LEU A 726 -3.16 -6.71 -14.31
CA LEU A 726 -2.76 -5.57 -13.49
C LEU A 726 -2.01 -6.09 -12.27
N LEU A 727 -0.89 -5.46 -11.93
CA LEU A 727 -0.11 -5.75 -10.73
C LEU A 727 -0.33 -4.65 -9.70
N THR A 728 -0.92 -5.01 -8.58
CA THR A 728 -1.15 -4.13 -7.44
C THR A 728 -0.29 -4.58 -6.26
N LEU A 729 -0.01 -3.66 -5.37
CA LEU A 729 0.76 -3.91 -4.16
C LEU A 729 -0.22 -4.00 -2.98
N GLU A 730 -0.45 -5.22 -2.48
CA GLU A 730 -1.31 -5.47 -1.32
C GLU A 730 -0.52 -5.33 -0.01
N ASP A 731 0.66 -5.93 0.05
CA ASP A 731 1.61 -5.79 1.17
C ASP A 731 3.01 -5.46 0.64
N ALA A 732 3.47 -4.25 0.98
CA ALA A 732 4.78 -3.77 0.54
C ALA A 732 5.93 -4.46 1.28
N ALA A 733 5.72 -4.89 2.53
CA ALA A 733 6.75 -5.55 3.32
C ALA A 733 6.93 -7.00 2.84
N GLU A 734 5.83 -7.75 2.61
CA GLU A 734 5.89 -9.10 2.05
C GLU A 734 6.51 -9.09 0.65
N ALA A 735 6.13 -8.12 -0.19
CA ALA A 735 6.72 -7.97 -1.53
C ALA A 735 8.23 -7.68 -1.46
N SER A 736 8.65 -6.79 -0.54
CA SER A 736 10.06 -6.47 -0.35
C SER A 736 10.87 -7.69 0.09
N LEU A 737 10.37 -8.45 1.06
CA LEU A 737 10.99 -9.70 1.52
C LEU A 737 11.10 -10.72 0.36
N MET A 738 10.05 -10.84 -0.44
CA MET A 738 10.05 -11.77 -1.57
C MET A 738 11.07 -11.38 -2.64
N PHE A 739 11.19 -10.07 -2.98
CA PHE A 739 12.22 -9.60 -3.90
C PHE A 739 13.63 -9.82 -3.35
N SER A 740 13.87 -9.54 -2.07
CA SER A 740 15.17 -9.80 -1.42
C SER A 740 15.50 -11.28 -1.39
N LEU A 741 14.53 -12.14 -1.11
CA LEU A 741 14.68 -13.59 -1.10
C LEU A 741 15.04 -14.13 -2.48
N LEU A 742 14.30 -13.69 -3.53
CA LEU A 742 14.48 -14.20 -4.90
C LEU A 742 15.70 -13.63 -5.59
N MET A 743 15.96 -12.32 -5.42
CA MET A 743 16.90 -11.55 -6.23
C MET A 743 18.14 -11.10 -5.45
N GLY A 744 18.12 -11.17 -4.12
CA GLY A 744 19.24 -10.80 -3.24
C GLY A 744 20.43 -11.74 -3.30
N ASP A 745 21.50 -11.45 -2.55
CA ASP A 745 22.76 -12.21 -2.56
C ASP A 745 22.72 -13.50 -1.72
N LYS A 746 21.84 -13.56 -0.70
CA LYS A 746 21.74 -14.72 0.18
C LYS A 746 21.18 -15.93 -0.59
N VAL A 747 21.97 -17.02 -0.66
CA VAL A 747 21.63 -18.23 -1.43
C VAL A 747 20.80 -19.21 -0.58
N GLU A 748 21.11 -19.33 0.71
CA GLU A 748 20.49 -20.36 1.56
C GLU A 748 18.97 -20.21 1.73
N PRO A 749 18.41 -19.00 1.98
CA PRO A 749 16.96 -18.83 2.02
C PRO A 749 16.26 -19.23 0.70
N ARG A 750 16.92 -18.97 -0.45
CA ARG A 750 16.39 -19.43 -1.75
C ARG A 750 16.38 -20.95 -1.88
N LYS A 751 17.44 -21.63 -1.41
CA LYS A 751 17.48 -23.10 -1.42
C LYS A 751 16.40 -23.70 -0.55
N GLU A 752 16.17 -23.11 0.63
CA GLU A 752 15.12 -23.57 1.53
C GLU A 752 13.72 -23.39 0.92
N LEU A 753 13.50 -22.24 0.30
CA LEU A 753 12.26 -22.01 -0.42
C LEU A 753 12.05 -23.02 -1.58
N ILE A 754 13.12 -23.41 -2.29
CA ILE A 754 13.06 -24.46 -3.31
C ILE A 754 12.67 -25.79 -2.67
N ARG A 755 13.35 -26.19 -1.59
CA ARG A 755 13.10 -27.46 -0.90
C ARG A 755 11.66 -27.53 -0.39
N SER A 756 11.19 -26.50 0.27
CA SER A 756 9.82 -26.43 0.80
C SER A 756 8.75 -26.39 -0.29
N SER A 757 9.10 -25.93 -1.50
CA SER A 757 8.18 -25.85 -2.64
C SER A 757 8.20 -27.08 -3.53
N ALA A 758 9.29 -27.86 -3.52
CA ALA A 758 9.48 -29.02 -4.37
C ALA A 758 8.34 -30.07 -4.30
N PRO A 759 7.78 -30.43 -3.11
CA PRO A 759 6.69 -31.38 -3.02
C PRO A 759 5.39 -30.95 -3.73
N ARG A 760 5.26 -29.65 -4.03
CA ARG A 760 4.05 -29.06 -4.62
C ARG A 760 4.18 -28.85 -6.14
N VAL A 761 5.34 -29.12 -6.72
CA VAL A 761 5.61 -28.98 -8.15
C VAL A 761 5.38 -30.33 -8.81
N LYS A 762 4.43 -30.43 -9.73
CA LYS A 762 4.24 -31.60 -10.54
C LYS A 762 5.35 -31.66 -11.59
N LEU A 763 6.01 -32.83 -11.72
CA LEU A 763 7.08 -33.06 -12.68
C LEU A 763 6.68 -32.74 -14.14
N GLU A 764 5.40 -32.94 -14.48
CA GLU A 764 4.81 -32.59 -15.77
C GLU A 764 4.80 -31.08 -16.07
N GLN A 765 5.00 -30.23 -15.04
CA GLN A 765 5.06 -28.77 -15.16
C GLN A 765 6.49 -28.25 -15.30
N LEU A 766 7.47 -29.13 -15.21
CA LEU A 766 8.86 -28.82 -15.44
C LEU A 766 9.17 -29.08 -16.92
N ASP A 767 9.52 -28.02 -17.65
CA ASP A 767 10.13 -28.15 -18.98
C ASP A 767 11.57 -28.71 -18.79
N VAL A 768 11.72 -30.05 -18.70
CA VAL A 768 13.01 -30.71 -18.61
C VAL A 768 13.39 -31.19 -20.01
#